data_ea39e28fc5da995547d5358374ae1c5b
#
_entry.id   ea39e28fc5da995547d5358374ae1c5b
#
_cell.length_a   1.000
_cell.length_b   1.000
_cell.length_c   1.000
_cell.angle_alpha   90.00
_cell.angle_beta   90.00
_cell.angle_gamma   90.00
#
_symmetry.space_group_name_H-M   'P 1'
#
loop_
_entity.id
_entity.type
_entity.pdbx_description
1 polymer ?
#
loop_
_entity_poly.entity_id
_entity_poly.type
_entity_poly.pdbx_seq_one_letter_code
_entity_poly.pdbx_strand_id
1 'polypeptide(L)'
;MRGAPGTGLDRRGLDLRTVPGTVDESDRTVDVVISAGAAVRRYDYRADREYIETLEISPAAVRLGRLNAGASVLDSHNNWSMRGVVGAVVPGSARVEGGLLVARVKFSARPDADAMFRDVVAGVVRHISAGYVTHKREVDETTTPPTYRATDWEPHEISVVPIPADPEAGFRSFDPPITPTASPADNTKERQMADQVTNIPAADDAAVIAVRAEAVQAERTRAAEIRTIARQANLGDEFVEQHVTAGHDVADVRKAALDAIANKAEPAGSTVSGIRSGDYDEHEVRGKSMAAALLHRYDPGAYKPEFRAGDYVGLSLVDFAREAVEATGTRTRGMSREEIARRALEIRTQHTVSDFPSVLADVANKTLRNAYQQSQRTFPLWARRTSAADFKNINRVQLGEAPSLKKIAENGEFKRGTIGESKETYKLETFGRVVSISRHVIVNDDLDAFTRVPAMYGAAAANLESDTVYGVLVGNPIMADGNALFHAAKHSNLTTGATVPTADTLGVMRSKLRNQKGLDGESILNLTPRFLLASASRETDVEKLLSALVVPGTQADVIPASMRSLVPVIEPRLELLSGGSATAFYLVADSSQIDTVEYCYLEGQEGVYIETRMGFDVDGVEVKARLDFGAKAIDWRGMQKHTGA
;
A
#
# COMPACT_ATOMS: atom_id res chain seq x y z
N MET A 1 31.70 20.71 41.72
CA MET A 1 30.32 20.73 42.25
C MET A 1 29.36 20.62 41.11
N ARG A 2 28.55 19.54 41.16
CA ARG A 2 27.30 19.28 40.43
C ARG A 2 27.38 19.13 38.91
N GLY A 3 27.39 17.84 38.50
CA GLY A 3 27.17 17.36 37.17
C GLY A 3 25.67 17.36 36.82
N ALA A 4 25.38 17.53 35.56
CA ALA A 4 24.08 17.27 34.93
C ALA A 4 23.96 15.79 34.56
N PRO A 5 22.77 15.18 34.62
CA PRO A 5 22.60 13.76 34.31
C PRO A 5 22.53 13.51 32.80
N GLY A 6 23.32 12.53 32.38
CA GLY A 6 23.29 12.01 31.03
C GLY A 6 22.01 11.20 30.78
N THR A 7 21.39 11.43 29.65
CA THR A 7 20.34 10.59 29.08
C THR A 7 20.98 9.34 28.47
N GLY A 8 21.22 8.33 29.30
CA GLY A 8 21.54 6.99 28.86
C GLY A 8 20.25 6.29 28.41
N LEU A 9 20.15 5.97 27.14
CA LEU A 9 19.22 4.94 26.65
C LEU A 9 19.67 3.60 27.23
N ASP A 10 18.92 3.13 28.22
CA ASP A 10 19.12 1.81 28.82
C ASP A 10 18.72 0.74 27.80
N ARG A 11 19.71 0.23 27.07
CA ARG A 11 19.57 -0.96 26.23
C ARG A 11 19.59 -2.18 27.16
N ARG A 12 18.44 -2.56 27.69
CA ARG A 12 18.25 -3.91 28.22
C ARG A 12 18.24 -4.86 27.01
N GLY A 13 19.25 -5.72 26.95
CA GLY A 13 19.32 -6.80 25.99
C GLY A 13 18.12 -7.73 26.17
N LEU A 14 17.18 -7.69 25.24
CA LEU A 14 16.14 -8.69 25.09
C LEU A 14 16.75 -9.89 24.38
N ASP A 15 16.71 -11.01 25.05
CA ASP A 15 17.18 -12.31 24.57
C ASP A 15 16.36 -12.73 23.33
N LEU A 16 17.04 -12.96 22.23
CA LEU A 16 16.52 -13.11 20.85
C LEU A 16 15.93 -14.50 20.55
N ARG A 17 15.24 -15.15 21.52
CA ARG A 17 14.66 -16.48 21.34
C ARG A 17 13.32 -16.64 22.04
N THR A 18 12.25 -16.02 21.53
CA THR A 18 10.90 -16.43 21.93
C THR A 18 9.98 -16.47 20.71
N VAL A 19 9.79 -17.68 20.21
CA VAL A 19 8.60 -18.08 19.46
C VAL A 19 7.39 -17.68 20.34
N PRO A 20 6.35 -17.02 19.81
CA PRO A 20 5.15 -16.73 20.57
C PRO A 20 4.60 -18.03 21.16
N GLY A 21 4.60 -18.19 22.49
CA GLY A 21 4.25 -19.45 23.16
C GLY A 21 2.78 -19.86 23.02
N THR A 22 1.97 -19.06 22.32
CA THR A 22 0.54 -19.30 22.05
C THR A 22 0.27 -19.70 20.60
N VAL A 23 1.31 -19.92 19.79
CA VAL A 23 1.17 -20.34 18.38
C VAL A 23 0.70 -21.78 18.30
N ASP A 24 -0.39 -21.98 17.56
CA ASP A 24 -0.81 -23.29 17.07
C ASP A 24 -0.60 -23.33 15.56
N GLU A 25 0.46 -24.03 15.13
CA GLU A 25 0.81 -24.14 13.71
C GLU A 25 -0.21 -24.97 12.92
N SER A 26 -0.87 -25.94 13.56
CA SER A 26 -1.84 -26.82 12.90
C SER A 26 -3.12 -26.08 12.55
N ASP A 27 -3.60 -25.24 13.45
CA ASP A 27 -4.80 -24.41 13.25
C ASP A 27 -4.47 -23.01 12.72
N ARG A 28 -3.17 -22.69 12.63
CA ARG A 28 -2.64 -21.38 12.18
C ARG A 28 -3.16 -20.24 13.06
N THR A 29 -3.20 -20.44 14.36
CA THR A 29 -3.71 -19.45 15.32
C THR A 29 -2.63 -18.99 16.28
N VAL A 30 -2.80 -17.75 16.78
CA VAL A 30 -1.93 -17.15 17.80
C VAL A 30 -2.74 -16.15 18.63
N ASP A 31 -2.46 -16.06 19.92
CA ASP A 31 -3.04 -15.04 20.78
C ASP A 31 -2.30 -13.71 20.63
N VAL A 32 -3.06 -12.61 20.63
CA VAL A 32 -2.54 -11.26 20.43
C VAL A 32 -3.01 -10.33 21.54
N VAL A 33 -2.17 -9.38 21.93
CA VAL A 33 -2.56 -8.20 22.69
C VAL A 33 -2.87 -7.10 21.71
N ILE A 34 -4.12 -6.69 21.62
CA ILE A 34 -4.61 -5.69 20.67
C ILE A 34 -4.28 -4.27 21.15
N SER A 35 -4.42 -4.03 22.43
CA SER A 35 -4.05 -2.77 23.08
C SER A 35 -3.85 -2.96 24.58
N ALA A 36 -2.90 -2.23 25.13
CA ALA A 36 -2.68 -2.08 26.56
C ALA A 36 -3.12 -0.69 27.10
N GLY A 37 -3.71 0.14 26.23
CA GLY A 37 -4.14 1.49 26.58
C GLY A 37 -3.02 2.51 26.66
N ALA A 38 -1.88 2.25 26.04
CA ALA A 38 -0.73 3.16 26.08
C ALA A 38 -1.08 4.56 25.55
N ALA A 39 -0.39 5.57 26.09
CA ALA A 39 -0.57 6.96 25.69
C ALA A 39 0.09 7.21 24.32
N VAL A 40 -0.69 7.64 23.33
CA VAL A 40 -0.25 7.89 21.96
C VAL A 40 -0.38 9.37 21.65
N ARG A 41 0.70 9.99 21.19
CA ARG A 41 0.68 11.39 20.74
C ARG A 41 0.02 11.48 19.35
N ARG A 42 -0.96 12.37 19.22
CA ARG A 42 -1.72 12.63 17.99
C ARG A 42 -1.89 14.10 17.73
N TYR A 43 -2.37 14.46 16.54
CA TYR A 43 -2.65 15.82 16.14
C TYR A 43 -4.12 16.00 15.79
N ASP A 44 -4.79 16.96 16.42
CA ASP A 44 -6.18 17.32 16.10
C ASP A 44 -6.17 18.44 15.05
N TYR A 45 -6.39 18.08 13.78
CA TYR A 45 -6.43 19.02 12.66
C TYR A 45 -7.58 20.04 12.72
N ARG A 46 -8.62 19.80 13.55
CA ARG A 46 -9.73 20.74 13.72
C ARG A 46 -9.41 21.79 14.78
N ALA A 47 -8.73 21.37 15.83
CA ALA A 47 -8.32 22.25 16.92
C ALA A 47 -6.91 22.82 16.71
N ASP A 48 -6.21 22.39 15.63
CA ASP A 48 -4.84 22.78 15.26
C ASP A 48 -3.86 22.63 16.43
N ARG A 49 -3.92 21.48 17.13
CA ARG A 49 -3.10 21.22 18.31
C ARG A 49 -2.75 19.74 18.48
N GLU A 50 -1.61 19.49 19.10
CA GLU A 50 -1.25 18.14 19.56
C GLU A 50 -2.07 17.75 20.79
N TYR A 51 -2.34 16.45 20.93
CA TYR A 51 -2.95 15.85 22.10
C TYR A 51 -2.39 14.45 22.38
N ILE A 52 -2.57 13.97 23.61
CA ILE A 52 -2.26 12.60 23.98
C ILE A 52 -3.57 11.81 24.00
N GLU A 53 -3.65 10.73 23.22
CA GLU A 53 -4.79 9.82 23.24
C GLU A 53 -4.50 8.63 24.15
N THR A 54 -5.47 8.26 24.99
CA THR A 54 -5.45 7.05 25.80
C THR A 54 -6.75 6.29 25.60
N LEU A 55 -6.65 4.95 25.50
CA LEU A 55 -7.82 4.07 25.39
C LEU A 55 -8.07 3.43 26.75
N GLU A 56 -9.27 3.60 27.29
CA GLU A 56 -9.67 2.90 28.50
C GLU A 56 -9.94 1.43 28.20
N ILE A 57 -9.18 0.52 28.83
CA ILE A 57 -9.34 -0.93 28.63
C ILE A 57 -10.14 -1.49 29.81
N SER A 58 -11.44 -1.44 29.67
CA SER A 58 -12.37 -2.06 30.62
C SER A 58 -13.55 -2.71 29.88
N PRO A 59 -14.23 -3.71 30.46
CA PRO A 59 -15.41 -4.31 29.82
C PRO A 59 -16.54 -3.32 29.55
N ALA A 60 -16.56 -2.18 30.24
CA ALA A 60 -17.55 -1.13 30.04
C ALA A 60 -17.17 -0.15 28.93
N ALA A 61 -15.86 0.03 28.66
CA ALA A 61 -15.34 0.99 27.70
C ALA A 61 -15.13 0.40 26.30
N VAL A 62 -14.87 -0.93 26.20
CA VAL A 62 -14.57 -1.59 24.92
C VAL A 62 -15.75 -2.35 24.40
N ARG A 63 -16.20 -2.01 23.19
CA ARG A 63 -17.29 -2.74 22.50
C ARG A 63 -16.69 -3.92 21.73
N LEU A 64 -16.82 -5.13 22.27
CA LEU A 64 -16.23 -6.35 21.71
C LEU A 64 -17.04 -7.00 20.57
N GLY A 65 -18.23 -6.49 20.28
CA GLY A 65 -19.18 -7.14 19.35
C GLY A 65 -18.57 -7.46 18.00
N ARG A 66 -17.89 -6.50 17.38
CA ARG A 66 -17.29 -6.65 16.06
C ARG A 66 -16.10 -7.62 16.06
N LEU A 67 -15.23 -7.52 17.05
CA LEU A 67 -14.10 -8.47 17.20
C LEU A 67 -14.62 -9.91 17.34
N ASN A 68 -15.61 -10.10 18.20
CA ASN A 68 -16.19 -11.42 18.48
C ASN A 68 -17.07 -11.96 17.33
N ALA A 69 -17.44 -11.11 16.37
CA ALA A 69 -18.06 -11.53 15.12
C ALA A 69 -17.04 -12.00 14.06
N GLY A 70 -15.72 -11.91 14.34
CA GLY A 70 -14.67 -12.32 13.42
C GLY A 70 -14.11 -11.16 12.60
N ALA A 71 -13.71 -10.07 13.24
CA ALA A 71 -13.08 -8.93 12.59
C ALA A 71 -11.83 -9.34 11.79
N SER A 72 -11.60 -8.65 10.68
CA SER A 72 -10.46 -8.93 9.79
C SER A 72 -9.12 -8.61 10.45
N VAL A 73 -8.12 -9.45 10.16
CA VAL A 73 -6.71 -9.17 10.40
C VAL A 73 -6.09 -8.73 9.07
N LEU A 74 -5.55 -7.51 9.04
CA LEU A 74 -5.05 -6.86 7.83
C LEU A 74 -3.53 -6.78 7.81
N ASP A 75 -2.96 -6.63 6.62
CA ASP A 75 -1.59 -6.18 6.40
C ASP A 75 -1.55 -4.66 6.35
N SER A 76 -0.85 -4.04 7.32
CA SER A 76 -0.53 -2.59 7.33
C SER A 76 -1.76 -1.68 7.09
N HIS A 77 -2.90 -1.99 7.72
CA HIS A 77 -4.18 -1.26 7.58
C HIS A 77 -4.75 -1.23 6.14
N ASN A 78 -4.35 -2.19 5.29
CA ASN A 78 -4.86 -2.27 3.93
C ASN A 78 -6.27 -2.86 3.90
N ASN A 79 -7.27 -1.99 3.97
CA ASN A 79 -8.70 -2.35 3.96
C ASN A 79 -9.39 -2.15 2.59
N TRP A 80 -8.65 -1.70 1.56
CA TRP A 80 -9.20 -1.47 0.21
C TRP A 80 -9.13 -2.70 -0.70
N SER A 81 -8.48 -3.78 -0.27
CA SER A 81 -8.31 -4.98 -1.08
C SER A 81 -8.44 -6.23 -0.23
N MET A 82 -9.11 -7.25 -0.76
CA MET A 82 -9.16 -8.59 -0.15
C MET A 82 -7.77 -9.23 -0.01
N ARG A 83 -6.77 -8.77 -0.77
CA ARG A 83 -5.38 -9.20 -0.60
C ARG A 83 -4.78 -8.71 0.71
N GLY A 84 -5.24 -7.55 1.22
CA GLY A 84 -4.82 -7.03 2.50
C GLY A 84 -5.33 -7.83 3.70
N VAL A 85 -6.36 -8.67 3.54
CA VAL A 85 -6.87 -9.53 4.62
C VAL A 85 -5.97 -10.76 4.75
N VAL A 86 -5.15 -10.82 5.79
CA VAL A 86 -4.21 -11.92 6.07
C VAL A 86 -4.78 -12.96 7.04
N GLY A 87 -5.87 -12.62 7.73
CA GLY A 87 -6.53 -13.50 8.69
C GLY A 87 -7.81 -12.91 9.26
N ALA A 88 -8.31 -13.52 10.32
CA ALA A 88 -9.48 -13.03 11.06
C ALA A 88 -9.35 -13.35 12.56
N VAL A 89 -10.02 -12.56 13.38
CA VAL A 89 -10.21 -12.87 14.82
C VAL A 89 -11.07 -14.11 14.94
N VAL A 90 -10.66 -15.05 15.79
CA VAL A 90 -11.48 -16.22 16.08
C VAL A 90 -12.75 -15.77 16.83
N PRO A 91 -13.94 -16.04 16.31
CA PRO A 91 -15.18 -15.59 16.92
C PRO A 91 -15.29 -15.95 18.41
N GLY A 92 -15.71 -15.00 19.23
CA GLY A 92 -15.85 -15.19 20.68
C GLY A 92 -14.53 -15.19 21.48
N SER A 93 -13.38 -14.99 20.86
CA SER A 93 -12.07 -15.04 21.54
C SER A 93 -11.64 -13.69 22.13
N ALA A 94 -12.20 -12.58 21.66
CA ALA A 94 -11.84 -11.25 22.12
C ALA A 94 -12.39 -10.99 23.52
N ARG A 95 -11.52 -10.55 24.44
CA ARG A 95 -11.84 -10.27 25.84
C ARG A 95 -10.90 -9.22 26.42
N VAL A 96 -11.36 -8.61 27.50
CA VAL A 96 -10.52 -7.75 28.34
C VAL A 96 -10.00 -8.60 29.52
N GLU A 97 -8.69 -8.70 29.66
CA GLU A 97 -8.04 -9.53 30.65
C GLU A 97 -6.82 -8.78 31.25
N GLY A 98 -6.84 -8.56 32.56
CA GLY A 98 -5.71 -7.90 33.26
C GLY A 98 -5.41 -6.47 32.79
N GLY A 99 -6.40 -5.73 32.30
CA GLY A 99 -6.21 -4.39 31.72
C GLY A 99 -5.68 -4.39 30.28
N LEU A 100 -5.65 -5.55 29.63
CA LEU A 100 -5.26 -5.72 28.25
C LEU A 100 -6.51 -6.12 27.41
N LEU A 101 -6.58 -5.64 26.20
CA LEU A 101 -7.50 -6.15 25.20
C LEU A 101 -6.81 -7.26 24.41
N VAL A 102 -7.31 -8.50 24.53
CA VAL A 102 -6.70 -9.68 23.94
C VAL A 102 -7.70 -10.42 23.04
N ALA A 103 -7.17 -11.11 22.01
CA ALA A 103 -7.95 -12.00 21.15
C ALA A 103 -7.07 -13.10 20.57
N ARG A 104 -7.70 -14.14 20.03
CA ARG A 104 -7.05 -15.15 19.20
C ARG A 104 -7.27 -14.81 17.73
N VAL A 105 -6.23 -14.83 16.92
CA VAL A 105 -6.29 -14.59 15.49
C VAL A 105 -5.93 -15.86 14.72
N LYS A 106 -6.61 -16.08 13.59
CA LYS A 106 -6.35 -17.19 12.66
C LYS A 106 -5.86 -16.64 11.34
N PHE A 107 -4.69 -17.08 10.88
CA PHE A 107 -4.10 -16.68 9.61
C PHE A 107 -4.64 -17.50 8.43
N SER A 108 -4.78 -16.86 7.28
CA SER A 108 -5.16 -17.50 6.02
C SER A 108 -4.04 -18.45 5.52
N ALA A 109 -4.43 -19.52 4.80
CA ALA A 109 -3.49 -20.42 4.13
C ALA A 109 -3.00 -19.92 2.76
N ARG A 110 -3.38 -18.71 2.35
CA ARG A 110 -2.86 -18.11 1.10
C ARG A 110 -1.36 -17.89 1.18
N PRO A 111 -0.61 -18.01 0.05
CA PRO A 111 0.85 -17.92 0.06
C PRO A 111 1.43 -16.64 0.69
N ASP A 112 0.79 -15.50 0.47
CA ASP A 112 1.16 -14.20 1.05
C ASP A 112 0.94 -14.16 2.58
N ALA A 113 -0.22 -14.61 3.05
CA ALA A 113 -0.53 -14.71 4.47
C ALA A 113 0.26 -15.83 5.16
N ASP A 114 0.60 -16.91 4.44
CA ASP A 114 1.44 -18.00 4.95
C ASP A 114 2.87 -17.53 5.23
N ALA A 115 3.45 -16.73 4.33
CA ALA A 115 4.76 -16.13 4.57
C ALA A 115 4.76 -15.27 5.83
N MET A 116 3.75 -14.40 5.99
CA MET A 116 3.60 -13.56 7.19
C MET A 116 3.41 -14.39 8.48
N PHE A 117 2.61 -15.47 8.43
CA PHE A 117 2.44 -16.36 9.57
C PHE A 117 3.75 -17.03 9.99
N ARG A 118 4.57 -17.47 9.03
CA ARG A 118 5.91 -18.03 9.32
C ARG A 118 6.83 -17.00 9.97
N ASP A 119 6.76 -15.74 9.53
CA ASP A 119 7.54 -14.65 10.13
C ASP A 119 7.06 -14.35 11.57
N VAL A 120 5.76 -14.49 11.84
CA VAL A 120 5.22 -14.40 13.21
C VAL A 120 5.72 -15.58 14.06
N VAL A 121 5.67 -16.80 13.55
CA VAL A 121 6.21 -18.00 14.23
C VAL A 121 7.69 -17.86 14.50
N ALA A 122 8.45 -17.36 13.53
CA ALA A 122 9.88 -17.09 13.67
C ALA A 122 10.21 -15.90 14.59
N GLY A 123 9.19 -15.14 15.04
CA GLY A 123 9.36 -13.96 15.87
C GLY A 123 9.98 -12.76 15.16
N VAL A 124 9.98 -12.74 13.83
CA VAL A 124 10.41 -11.61 13.00
C VAL A 124 9.34 -10.52 12.98
N VAL A 125 8.08 -10.91 12.75
CA VAL A 125 6.92 -10.02 12.82
C VAL A 125 6.31 -10.13 14.22
N ARG A 126 6.25 -9.02 14.95
CA ARG A 126 5.87 -9.00 16.38
C ARG A 126 4.75 -8.04 16.71
N HIS A 127 4.49 -7.06 15.88
CA HIS A 127 3.67 -5.92 16.24
C HIS A 127 2.32 -5.94 15.52
N ILE A 128 1.31 -5.51 16.27
CA ILE A 128 -0.03 -5.30 15.72
C ILE A 128 -0.52 -3.90 16.10
N SER A 129 -1.52 -3.43 15.38
CA SER A 129 -2.23 -2.17 15.65
C SER A 129 -3.72 -2.40 15.46
N ALA A 130 -4.56 -1.64 16.17
CA ALA A 130 -6.00 -1.69 16.01
C ALA A 130 -6.51 -0.45 15.26
N GLY A 131 -7.37 -0.67 14.28
CA GLY A 131 -8.25 0.37 13.77
C GLY A 131 -9.53 0.40 14.60
N TYR A 132 -9.93 1.57 15.11
CA TYR A 132 -11.07 1.71 16.00
C TYR A 132 -11.84 3.01 15.81
N VAL A 133 -13.05 3.03 16.32
CA VAL A 133 -13.92 4.21 16.40
C VAL A 133 -14.16 4.57 17.86
N THR A 134 -13.98 5.85 18.21
CA THR A 134 -14.29 6.38 19.53
C THR A 134 -15.71 6.94 19.53
N HIS A 135 -16.60 6.38 20.37
CA HIS A 135 -17.98 6.83 20.55
C HIS A 135 -18.10 7.90 21.65
N LYS A 136 -17.29 7.78 22.71
CA LYS A 136 -17.25 8.76 23.80
C LYS A 136 -15.80 8.98 24.24
N ARG A 137 -15.44 10.24 24.44
CA ARG A 137 -14.15 10.63 25.00
C ARG A 137 -14.30 11.67 26.11
N GLU A 138 -13.39 11.64 27.05
CA GLU A 138 -13.19 12.66 28.07
C GLU A 138 -11.92 13.44 27.73
N VAL A 139 -11.97 14.76 27.87
CA VAL A 139 -10.85 15.65 27.58
C VAL A 139 -10.35 16.25 28.87
N ASP A 140 -9.06 16.03 29.14
CA ASP A 140 -8.35 16.69 30.23
C ASP A 140 -7.46 17.80 29.65
N GLU A 141 -7.91 19.02 29.82
CA GLU A 141 -7.19 20.21 29.34
C GLU A 141 -6.16 20.75 30.38
N THR A 142 -6.04 20.09 31.53
CA THR A 142 -5.07 20.50 32.54
C THR A 142 -3.65 20.04 32.20
N THR A 143 -3.51 19.10 31.27
CA THR A 143 -2.23 18.59 30.76
C THR A 143 -1.80 19.36 29.50
N THR A 144 -0.47 19.43 29.29
CA THR A 144 0.10 20.05 28.06
C THR A 144 1.07 19.04 27.39
N PRO A 145 0.73 18.49 26.22
CA PRO A 145 -0.53 18.63 25.47
C PRO A 145 -1.74 18.03 26.20
N PRO A 146 -2.99 18.43 25.87
CA PRO A 146 -4.20 17.91 26.51
C PRO A 146 -4.35 16.40 26.30
N THR A 147 -4.96 15.71 27.27
CA THR A 147 -5.18 14.27 27.19
C THR A 147 -6.64 13.94 26.83
N TYR A 148 -6.82 13.16 25.77
CA TYR A 148 -8.12 12.67 25.30
C TYR A 148 -8.25 11.19 25.68
N ARG A 149 -9.10 10.87 26.66
CA ARG A 149 -9.36 9.52 27.10
C ARG A 149 -10.61 8.97 26.42
N ALA A 150 -10.46 7.94 25.60
CA ALA A 150 -11.59 7.24 24.98
C ALA A 150 -12.23 6.30 26.04
N THR A 151 -13.43 6.65 26.49
CA THR A 151 -14.18 5.91 27.55
C THR A 151 -15.28 5.01 26.99
N ASP A 152 -15.57 5.10 25.67
CA ASP A 152 -16.43 4.18 24.93
C ASP A 152 -15.91 4.12 23.49
N TRP A 153 -15.39 2.97 23.10
CA TRP A 153 -14.75 2.78 21.80
C TRP A 153 -14.92 1.36 21.27
N GLU A 154 -14.86 1.21 19.96
CA GLU A 154 -15.06 -0.05 19.25
C GLU A 154 -13.89 -0.34 18.31
N PRO A 155 -13.14 -1.43 18.51
CA PRO A 155 -12.16 -1.89 17.54
C PRO A 155 -12.84 -2.49 16.30
N HIS A 156 -12.46 -2.00 15.13
CA HIS A 156 -13.04 -2.39 13.85
C HIS A 156 -12.20 -3.44 13.12
N GLU A 157 -10.89 -3.40 13.24
CA GLU A 157 -9.97 -4.33 12.62
C GLU A 157 -8.68 -4.44 13.44
N ILE A 158 -7.89 -5.45 13.16
CA ILE A 158 -6.54 -5.64 13.69
C ILE A 158 -5.59 -5.67 12.51
N SER A 159 -4.45 -4.99 12.61
CA SER A 159 -3.45 -4.99 11.54
C SER A 159 -2.10 -5.45 12.04
N VAL A 160 -1.45 -6.31 11.27
CA VAL A 160 -0.02 -6.60 11.43
C VAL A 160 0.75 -5.42 10.86
N VAL A 161 1.60 -4.78 11.67
CA VAL A 161 2.29 -3.55 11.32
C VAL A 161 3.78 -3.61 11.63
N PRO A 162 4.64 -2.92 10.86
CA PRO A 162 6.06 -2.83 11.18
C PRO A 162 6.33 -1.98 12.43
N ILE A 163 5.51 -0.96 12.71
CA ILE A 163 5.61 -0.05 13.85
C ILE A 163 4.22 0.14 14.44
N PRO A 164 3.96 -0.30 15.69
CA PRO A 164 2.65 -0.16 16.33
C PRO A 164 2.47 1.25 16.92
N ALA A 165 1.22 1.69 17.04
CA ALA A 165 0.89 2.92 17.78
C ALA A 165 0.99 2.71 19.31
N ASP A 166 0.59 1.53 19.80
CA ASP A 166 0.72 1.08 21.17
C ASP A 166 1.92 0.12 21.25
N PRO A 167 3.03 0.48 21.93
CA PRO A 167 4.25 -0.34 21.99
C PRO A 167 4.07 -1.73 22.64
N GLU A 168 3.01 -1.91 23.42
CA GLU A 168 2.69 -3.16 24.11
C GLU A 168 1.72 -4.05 23.31
N ALA A 169 1.21 -3.57 22.17
CA ALA A 169 0.39 -4.34 21.26
C ALA A 169 1.24 -5.29 20.40
N GLY A 170 0.99 -6.60 20.48
CA GLY A 170 1.79 -7.58 19.76
C GLY A 170 1.32 -9.02 19.95
N PHE A 171 2.05 -9.94 19.34
CA PHE A 171 1.84 -11.38 19.49
C PHE A 171 2.33 -11.84 20.87
N ARG A 172 1.49 -12.61 21.56
CA ARG A 172 1.68 -12.95 22.98
C ARG A 172 2.75 -14.04 23.13
N SER A 173 3.87 -13.69 23.78
CA SER A 173 4.82 -14.68 24.32
C SER A 173 4.45 -15.03 25.76
N PHE A 174 4.72 -16.27 26.15
CA PHE A 174 4.48 -16.74 27.50
C PHE A 174 5.56 -16.20 28.46
N ASP A 175 5.32 -15.02 29.05
CA ASP A 175 5.93 -14.62 30.30
C ASP A 175 4.84 -14.09 31.23
N PRO A 176 4.69 -14.64 32.47
CA PRO A 176 3.69 -14.15 33.40
C PRO A 176 4.09 -12.75 33.89
N PRO A 177 3.12 -11.87 34.20
CA PRO A 177 3.39 -10.52 34.67
C PRO A 177 4.23 -10.54 35.95
N ILE A 178 5.32 -9.80 35.91
CA ILE A 178 6.17 -9.59 37.11
C ILE A 178 5.40 -8.69 38.07
N THR A 179 4.82 -9.29 39.10
CA THR A 179 4.35 -8.58 40.28
C THR A 179 5.58 -8.25 41.16
N PRO A 180 5.70 -7.05 41.74
CA PRO A 180 6.84 -6.74 42.59
C PRO A 180 6.77 -7.52 43.89
N THR A 181 7.87 -8.15 44.17
CA THR A 181 8.18 -9.12 45.21
C THR A 181 8.14 -8.54 46.60
N ALA A 182 7.53 -9.28 47.53
CA ALA A 182 7.97 -9.36 48.91
C ALA A 182 8.55 -10.76 49.13
N SER A 183 9.75 -10.83 49.67
CA SER A 183 10.61 -12.00 49.90
C SER A 183 10.27 -12.74 51.19
N PRO A 184 10.95 -13.80 51.59
CA PRO A 184 10.57 -15.21 51.37
C PRO A 184 10.27 -15.96 52.68
N ALA A 185 9.62 -17.10 52.61
CA ALA A 185 9.78 -18.18 53.61
C ALA A 185 9.39 -19.54 53.02
N ASP A 186 10.40 -20.33 52.94
CA ASP A 186 10.59 -21.77 53.12
C ASP A 186 9.36 -22.66 53.40
N ASN A 187 9.14 -23.70 52.66
CA ASN A 187 9.26 -25.08 53.08
C ASN A 187 8.76 -26.12 52.04
N THR A 188 9.69 -27.02 51.80
CA THR A 188 9.59 -28.40 51.34
C THR A 188 8.34 -29.17 51.81
N LYS A 189 7.72 -29.94 50.92
CA LYS A 189 7.49 -31.38 51.08
C LYS A 189 6.94 -32.08 49.86
N GLU A 190 7.65 -33.13 49.59
CA GLU A 190 7.52 -34.26 48.68
C GLU A 190 6.16 -34.89 48.48
N ARG A 191 6.01 -35.38 47.25
CA ARG A 191 5.54 -36.69 46.81
C ARG A 191 4.70 -37.53 47.79
N GLN A 192 3.56 -37.95 47.28
CA GLN A 192 3.19 -39.38 47.29
C GLN A 192 2.08 -39.70 46.28
N MET A 193 2.43 -40.63 45.37
CA MET A 193 1.47 -41.46 44.65
C MET A 193 0.85 -42.48 45.62
N ALA A 194 -0.40 -42.81 45.44
CA ALA A 194 -0.87 -44.22 45.43
C ALA A 194 -2.39 -44.29 45.26
N ASP A 195 -2.73 -45.20 44.39
CA ASP A 195 -3.97 -45.93 44.22
C ASP A 195 -4.98 -45.97 45.38
N GLN A 196 -6.25 -45.78 45.06
CA GLN A 196 -7.28 -46.68 45.56
C GLN A 196 -8.53 -46.67 44.63
N VAL A 197 -8.72 -47.83 44.02
CA VAL A 197 -9.97 -48.33 43.47
C VAL A 197 -10.89 -48.74 44.64
N THR A 198 -12.19 -48.57 44.40
CA THR A 198 -13.35 -49.20 45.03
C THR A 198 -14.23 -48.30 45.89
N ASN A 199 -15.38 -48.13 45.42
CA ASN A 199 -16.72 -48.47 45.85
C ASN A 199 -17.78 -47.50 45.30
N ILE A 200 -18.58 -48.05 44.41
CA ILE A 200 -19.85 -47.42 43.97
C ILE A 200 -20.90 -47.79 45.00
N PRO A 201 -21.48 -46.83 45.71
CA PRO A 201 -22.73 -47.04 46.40
C PRO A 201 -23.88 -47.02 45.35
N ALA A 202 -24.81 -47.93 45.51
CA ALA A 202 -26.04 -48.00 44.73
C ALA A 202 -26.72 -46.63 44.64
N ALA A 203 -26.84 -46.10 43.42
CA ALA A 203 -27.51 -44.83 43.19
C ALA A 203 -29.01 -45.03 43.47
N ASP A 204 -29.56 -44.14 44.22
CA ASP A 204 -31.02 -44.01 44.46
C ASP A 204 -31.77 -43.99 43.14
N ASP A 205 -32.74 -44.87 42.97
CA ASP A 205 -33.63 -44.97 41.80
C ASP A 205 -34.30 -43.63 41.45
N ALA A 206 -34.50 -42.75 42.41
CA ALA A 206 -35.03 -41.41 42.23
C ALA A 206 -34.14 -40.48 41.41
N ALA A 207 -32.82 -40.54 41.59
CA ALA A 207 -31.84 -39.74 40.84
C ALA A 207 -31.75 -40.18 39.35
N VAL A 208 -31.83 -41.49 39.11
CA VAL A 208 -31.84 -42.06 37.74
C VAL A 208 -33.11 -41.67 36.98
N ILE A 209 -34.27 -41.63 37.69
CA ILE A 209 -35.55 -41.20 37.12
C ILE A 209 -35.51 -39.70 36.80
N ALA A 210 -34.92 -38.86 37.66
CA ALA A 210 -34.78 -37.44 37.40
C ALA A 210 -33.88 -37.13 36.20
N VAL A 211 -32.72 -37.78 36.06
CA VAL A 211 -31.81 -37.61 34.92
C VAL A 211 -32.46 -38.12 33.61
N ARG A 212 -33.25 -39.22 33.66
CA ARG A 212 -34.02 -39.67 32.48
C ARG A 212 -35.12 -38.68 32.10
N ALA A 213 -35.83 -38.09 33.09
CA ALA A 213 -36.85 -37.09 32.81
C ALA A 213 -36.25 -35.82 32.18
N GLU A 214 -35.11 -35.37 32.66
CA GLU A 214 -34.38 -34.23 32.12
C GLU A 214 -33.89 -34.48 30.69
N ALA A 215 -33.33 -35.68 30.43
CA ALA A 215 -32.88 -36.10 29.09
C ALA A 215 -34.05 -36.18 28.08
N VAL A 216 -35.20 -36.70 28.49
CA VAL A 216 -36.42 -36.73 27.66
C VAL A 216 -36.96 -35.30 27.40
N GLN A 217 -36.88 -34.41 28.37
CA GLN A 217 -37.28 -33.03 28.19
C GLN A 217 -36.37 -32.28 27.25
N ALA A 218 -35.03 -32.48 27.39
CA ALA A 218 -34.04 -31.92 26.50
C ALA A 218 -34.24 -32.35 25.05
N GLU A 219 -34.53 -33.66 24.83
CA GLU A 219 -34.79 -34.21 23.49
C GLU A 219 -36.07 -33.66 22.87
N ARG A 220 -37.14 -33.48 23.70
CA ARG A 220 -38.39 -32.84 23.22
C ARG A 220 -38.15 -31.40 22.79
N THR A 221 -37.34 -30.66 23.54
CA THR A 221 -36.98 -29.28 23.20
C THR A 221 -36.18 -29.22 21.91
N ARG A 222 -35.15 -30.07 21.77
CA ARG A 222 -34.35 -30.21 20.55
C ARG A 222 -35.24 -30.53 19.33
N ALA A 223 -36.11 -31.51 19.42
CA ALA A 223 -37.00 -31.89 18.33
C ALA A 223 -38.01 -30.79 17.97
N ALA A 224 -38.44 -29.98 18.94
CA ALA A 224 -39.31 -28.83 18.69
C ALA A 224 -38.60 -27.69 17.96
N GLU A 225 -37.34 -27.44 18.30
CA GLU A 225 -36.48 -26.45 17.60
C GLU A 225 -36.20 -26.88 16.16
N ILE A 226 -35.88 -28.16 15.91
CA ILE A 226 -35.68 -28.70 14.56
C ILE A 226 -36.93 -28.52 13.69
N ARG A 227 -38.14 -28.79 14.23
CA ARG A 227 -39.40 -28.54 13.51
C ARG A 227 -39.62 -27.06 13.22
N THR A 228 -39.18 -26.17 14.12
CA THR A 228 -39.30 -24.73 13.92
C THR A 228 -38.37 -24.25 12.80
N ILE A 229 -37.13 -24.73 12.78
CA ILE A 229 -36.15 -24.45 11.71
C ILE A 229 -36.67 -24.93 10.37
N ALA A 230 -37.15 -26.19 10.28
CA ALA A 230 -37.66 -26.74 9.04
C ALA A 230 -38.88 -25.94 8.51
N ARG A 231 -39.77 -25.50 9.38
CA ARG A 231 -40.92 -24.63 9.00
C ARG A 231 -40.46 -23.25 8.51
N GLN A 232 -39.48 -22.63 9.17
CA GLN A 232 -38.94 -21.34 8.74
C GLN A 232 -38.19 -21.45 7.40
N ALA A 233 -37.53 -22.59 7.14
CA ALA A 233 -36.81 -22.89 5.91
C ALA A 233 -37.74 -23.45 4.80
N ASN A 234 -39.03 -23.63 5.03
CA ASN A 234 -40.00 -24.24 4.12
C ASN A 234 -39.51 -25.61 3.58
N LEU A 235 -38.98 -26.43 4.50
CA LEU A 235 -38.54 -27.80 4.29
C LEU A 235 -39.59 -28.78 4.78
N GLY A 236 -39.77 -29.90 4.05
CA GLY A 236 -40.80 -30.89 4.35
C GLY A 236 -40.51 -31.73 5.60
N ASP A 237 -41.52 -32.51 6.02
CA ASP A 237 -41.45 -33.40 7.21
C ASP A 237 -40.34 -34.45 7.11
N GLU A 238 -39.94 -34.82 5.90
CA GLU A 238 -38.81 -35.75 5.63
C GLU A 238 -37.47 -35.20 6.16
N PHE A 239 -37.23 -33.90 6.00
CA PHE A 239 -36.06 -33.20 6.58
C PHE A 239 -36.08 -33.25 8.12
N VAL A 240 -37.27 -33.04 8.73
CA VAL A 240 -37.42 -33.11 10.19
C VAL A 240 -37.11 -34.52 10.70
N GLU A 241 -37.70 -35.53 10.05
CA GLU A 241 -37.61 -36.93 10.46
C GLU A 241 -36.15 -37.42 10.34
N GLN A 242 -35.46 -37.06 9.28
CA GLN A 242 -34.05 -37.38 9.07
C GLN A 242 -33.18 -36.84 10.19
N HIS A 243 -33.31 -35.55 10.54
CA HIS A 243 -32.43 -34.88 11.51
C HIS A 243 -32.80 -35.20 12.97
N VAL A 244 -34.06 -35.47 13.28
CA VAL A 244 -34.50 -35.89 14.61
C VAL A 244 -34.02 -37.32 14.87
N THR A 245 -34.20 -38.24 13.91
CA THR A 245 -33.81 -39.66 14.05
C THR A 245 -32.32 -39.84 14.10
N ALA A 246 -31.57 -39.06 13.33
CA ALA A 246 -30.11 -39.07 13.32
C ALA A 246 -29.45 -38.43 14.56
N GLY A 247 -30.24 -37.80 15.43
CA GLY A 247 -29.71 -37.19 16.66
C GLY A 247 -28.85 -35.93 16.43
N HIS A 248 -29.00 -35.25 15.28
CA HIS A 248 -28.19 -34.07 14.96
C HIS A 248 -28.47 -32.92 15.92
N ASP A 249 -27.42 -32.15 16.24
CA ASP A 249 -27.56 -30.93 17.05
C ASP A 249 -28.26 -29.82 16.26
N VAL A 250 -28.93 -28.92 16.98
CA VAL A 250 -29.71 -27.80 16.40
C VAL A 250 -28.84 -26.90 15.52
N ALA A 251 -27.55 -26.73 15.84
CA ALA A 251 -26.62 -25.97 15.04
C ALA A 251 -26.33 -26.62 13.67
N ASP A 252 -26.18 -27.95 13.64
CA ASP A 252 -25.96 -28.70 12.41
C ASP A 252 -27.22 -28.70 11.53
N VAL A 253 -28.40 -28.77 12.14
CA VAL A 253 -29.66 -28.68 11.42
C VAL A 253 -29.89 -27.30 10.82
N ARG A 254 -29.49 -26.23 11.48
CA ARG A 254 -29.53 -24.87 10.91
C ARG A 254 -28.62 -24.74 9.68
N LYS A 255 -27.42 -25.32 9.74
CA LYS A 255 -26.53 -25.36 8.61
C LYS A 255 -27.09 -26.16 7.44
N ALA A 256 -27.60 -27.36 7.70
CA ALA A 256 -28.23 -28.20 6.69
C ALA A 256 -29.49 -27.55 6.07
N ALA A 257 -30.24 -26.79 6.85
CA ALA A 257 -31.38 -26.04 6.35
C ALA A 257 -30.95 -24.88 5.43
N LEU A 258 -29.89 -24.17 5.76
CA LEU A 258 -29.29 -23.13 4.88
C LEU A 258 -28.75 -23.72 3.58
N ASP A 259 -28.07 -24.86 3.64
CA ASP A 259 -27.56 -25.56 2.46
C ASP A 259 -28.72 -26.06 1.57
N ALA A 260 -29.81 -26.55 2.16
CA ALA A 260 -31.01 -26.98 1.43
C ALA A 260 -31.73 -25.79 0.75
N ILE A 261 -31.76 -24.62 1.37
CA ILE A 261 -32.28 -23.38 0.76
C ILE A 261 -31.39 -22.94 -0.40
N ALA A 262 -30.07 -22.97 -0.22
CA ALA A 262 -29.10 -22.61 -1.25
C ALA A 262 -29.18 -23.54 -2.48
N ASN A 263 -29.40 -24.85 -2.27
CA ASN A 263 -29.54 -25.84 -3.33
C ASN A 263 -30.94 -25.85 -4.01
N LYS A 264 -31.94 -25.26 -3.39
CA LYS A 264 -33.29 -25.12 -3.96
C LYS A 264 -33.42 -23.90 -4.88
N ALA A 265 -32.44 -23.01 -4.91
CA ALA A 265 -32.39 -21.85 -5.82
C ALA A 265 -31.96 -22.29 -7.21
N GLU A 266 -32.85 -22.85 -8.03
CA GLU A 266 -32.67 -22.94 -9.48
C GLU A 266 -32.71 -21.55 -10.13
N PRO A 267 -31.95 -21.33 -11.24
CA PRO A 267 -31.89 -20.02 -11.90
C PRO A 267 -33.11 -19.83 -12.78
N ALA A 268 -34.19 -19.35 -12.24
CA ALA A 268 -35.32 -18.82 -13.01
C ALA A 268 -35.49 -17.35 -12.69
N GLY A 269 -35.35 -16.50 -13.72
CA GLY A 269 -35.54 -15.06 -13.61
C GLY A 269 -36.84 -14.70 -12.91
N SER A 270 -36.71 -14.03 -11.78
CA SER A 270 -37.77 -13.27 -11.14
C SER A 270 -37.17 -12.32 -10.12
N THR A 271 -37.41 -11.06 -10.35
CA THR A 271 -37.21 -9.93 -9.46
C THR A 271 -37.74 -10.21 -8.07
N VAL A 272 -36.88 -10.47 -7.10
CA VAL A 272 -37.17 -10.28 -5.68
C VAL A 272 -36.00 -9.53 -5.08
N SER A 273 -36.23 -8.29 -4.68
CA SER A 273 -35.37 -7.45 -3.85
C SER A 273 -35.05 -8.17 -2.55
N GLY A 274 -33.93 -8.90 -2.55
CA GLY A 274 -33.31 -9.42 -1.33
C GLY A 274 -32.40 -8.34 -0.77
N ILE A 275 -32.74 -7.80 0.38
CA ILE A 275 -31.90 -6.93 1.19
C ILE A 275 -30.57 -7.65 1.43
N ARG A 276 -29.55 -7.30 0.64
CA ARG A 276 -28.14 -7.60 0.96
C ARG A 276 -27.63 -6.44 1.78
N SER A 277 -27.39 -6.66 3.05
CA SER A 277 -26.66 -5.74 3.92
C SER A 277 -25.20 -5.67 3.48
N GLY A 278 -24.91 -4.73 2.63
CA GLY A 278 -23.60 -4.22 2.27
C GLY A 278 -23.90 -2.83 1.78
N ASP A 279 -23.40 -1.83 2.50
CA ASP A 279 -23.58 -0.38 2.29
C ASP A 279 -23.01 0.13 0.97
N TYR A 280 -23.46 -0.39 -0.16
CA TYR A 280 -23.29 0.28 -1.44
C TYR A 280 -24.68 0.79 -1.87
N ASP A 281 -24.80 2.11 -1.98
CA ASP A 281 -25.95 2.75 -2.62
C ASP A 281 -26.14 2.10 -4.00
N GLU A 282 -27.36 1.64 -4.31
CA GLU A 282 -27.69 0.98 -5.57
C GLU A 282 -27.29 1.86 -6.79
N HIS A 283 -27.31 3.16 -6.60
CA HIS A 283 -26.84 4.15 -7.56
C HIS A 283 -25.31 4.04 -7.78
N GLU A 284 -24.53 3.87 -6.72
CA GLU A 284 -23.06 3.72 -6.83
C GLU A 284 -22.66 2.42 -7.51
N VAL A 285 -23.33 1.31 -7.18
CA VAL A 285 -23.11 0.01 -7.83
C VAL A 285 -23.43 0.10 -9.32
N ARG A 286 -24.52 0.77 -9.70
CA ARG A 286 -24.90 0.97 -11.10
C ARG A 286 -23.84 1.77 -11.85
N GLY A 287 -23.40 2.92 -11.33
CA GLY A 287 -22.36 3.73 -11.95
C GLY A 287 -21.06 2.97 -12.17
N LYS A 288 -20.61 2.22 -11.15
CA LYS A 288 -19.40 1.35 -11.24
C LYS A 288 -19.59 0.23 -12.27
N SER A 289 -20.76 -0.39 -12.33
CA SER A 289 -21.08 -1.44 -13.30
C SER A 289 -21.08 -0.94 -14.73
N MET A 290 -21.66 0.24 -14.97
CA MET A 290 -21.64 0.93 -16.26
C MET A 290 -20.20 1.26 -16.71
N ALA A 291 -19.39 1.84 -15.81
CA ALA A 291 -18.00 2.14 -16.09
C ALA A 291 -17.17 0.87 -16.38
N ALA A 292 -17.39 -0.21 -15.64
CA ALA A 292 -16.72 -1.49 -15.85
C ALA A 292 -17.13 -2.12 -17.19
N ALA A 293 -18.41 -2.01 -17.62
CA ALA A 293 -18.87 -2.50 -18.91
C ALA A 293 -18.26 -1.72 -20.09
N LEU A 294 -18.16 -0.39 -19.97
CA LEU A 294 -17.51 0.45 -21.00
C LEU A 294 -16.02 0.16 -21.12
N LEU A 295 -15.32 -0.04 -19.99
CA LEU A 295 -13.91 -0.42 -19.99
C LEU A 295 -13.70 -1.81 -20.60
N HIS A 296 -14.55 -2.78 -20.26
CA HIS A 296 -14.51 -4.11 -20.87
C HIS A 296 -14.76 -4.06 -22.38
N ARG A 297 -15.70 -3.22 -22.84
CA ARG A 297 -15.95 -3.01 -24.28
C ARG A 297 -14.73 -2.41 -25.01
N TYR A 298 -13.96 -1.53 -24.32
CA TYR A 298 -12.73 -0.94 -24.84
C TYR A 298 -11.59 -1.94 -24.97
N ASP A 299 -11.29 -2.66 -23.88
CA ASP A 299 -10.24 -3.68 -23.85
C ASP A 299 -10.67 -4.87 -22.99
N PRO A 300 -11.25 -5.90 -23.61
CA PRO A 300 -11.71 -7.11 -22.89
C PRO A 300 -10.59 -7.90 -22.24
N GLY A 301 -9.35 -7.75 -22.73
CA GLY A 301 -8.17 -8.44 -22.17
C GLY A 301 -7.67 -7.80 -20.87
N ALA A 302 -7.63 -6.46 -20.84
CA ALA A 302 -7.14 -5.70 -19.69
C ALA A 302 -8.21 -5.52 -18.61
N TYR A 303 -9.49 -5.38 -18.99
CA TYR A 303 -10.57 -5.09 -18.04
C TYR A 303 -11.61 -6.22 -18.05
N LYS A 304 -11.59 -7.03 -16.99
CA LYS A 304 -12.62 -8.05 -16.78
C LYS A 304 -13.90 -7.40 -16.27
N PRO A 305 -15.09 -7.94 -16.64
CA PRO A 305 -16.36 -7.43 -16.11
C PRO A 305 -16.40 -7.60 -14.59
N GLU A 306 -16.49 -6.49 -13.89
CA GLU A 306 -16.62 -6.42 -12.43
C GLU A 306 -18.02 -5.94 -12.06
N PHE A 307 -18.43 -6.16 -10.82
CA PHE A 307 -19.77 -5.82 -10.32
C PHE A 307 -20.86 -6.50 -11.18
N ARG A 308 -21.90 -5.75 -11.55
CA ARG A 308 -22.99 -6.17 -12.45
C ARG A 308 -22.74 -5.71 -13.89
N ALA A 309 -21.47 -5.58 -14.30
CA ALA A 309 -21.13 -5.13 -15.65
C ALA A 309 -21.73 -6.01 -16.75
N GLY A 310 -21.97 -7.30 -16.49
CA GLY A 310 -22.63 -8.23 -17.42
C GLY A 310 -23.99 -7.76 -17.90
N ASP A 311 -24.73 -7.01 -17.07
CA ASP A 311 -26.05 -6.47 -17.41
C ASP A 311 -25.97 -5.33 -18.45
N TYR A 312 -24.77 -4.73 -18.60
CA TYR A 312 -24.51 -3.55 -19.43
C TYR A 312 -23.60 -3.83 -20.63
N VAL A 313 -23.00 -5.02 -20.71
CA VAL A 313 -22.14 -5.40 -21.83
C VAL A 313 -22.93 -5.41 -23.13
N GLY A 314 -22.45 -4.68 -24.15
CA GLY A 314 -23.09 -4.58 -25.46
C GLY A 314 -24.05 -3.41 -25.64
N LEU A 315 -24.32 -2.62 -24.59
CA LEU A 315 -25.11 -1.40 -24.70
C LEU A 315 -24.30 -0.28 -25.38
N SER A 316 -25.01 0.58 -26.14
CA SER A 316 -24.41 1.79 -26.72
C SER A 316 -24.29 2.92 -25.68
N LEU A 317 -23.45 3.94 -25.95
CA LEU A 317 -23.35 5.13 -25.09
C LEU A 317 -24.70 5.85 -24.93
N VAL A 318 -25.57 5.81 -25.93
CA VAL A 318 -26.92 6.36 -25.86
C VAL A 318 -27.83 5.53 -24.96
N ASP A 319 -27.63 4.22 -24.90
CA ASP A 319 -28.38 3.36 -23.96
C ASP A 319 -27.95 3.59 -22.52
N PHE A 320 -26.67 3.78 -22.25
CA PHE A 320 -26.19 4.24 -20.95
C PHE A 320 -26.75 5.61 -20.57
N ALA A 321 -26.78 6.55 -21.52
CA ALA A 321 -27.37 7.86 -21.33
C ALA A 321 -28.88 7.76 -21.00
N ARG A 322 -29.60 6.87 -21.70
CA ARG A 322 -31.03 6.61 -21.49
C ARG A 322 -31.28 6.07 -20.06
N GLU A 323 -30.51 5.07 -19.66
CA GLU A 323 -30.59 4.47 -18.33
C GLU A 323 -30.38 5.51 -17.22
N ALA A 324 -29.38 6.39 -17.40
CA ALA A 324 -29.11 7.46 -16.46
C ALA A 324 -30.26 8.47 -16.36
N VAL A 325 -30.89 8.83 -17.50
CA VAL A 325 -32.07 9.73 -17.52
C VAL A 325 -33.30 9.06 -16.89
N GLU A 326 -33.55 7.79 -17.18
CA GLU A 326 -34.66 7.04 -16.61
C GLU A 326 -34.55 6.85 -15.10
N ALA A 327 -33.30 6.72 -14.60
CA ALA A 327 -33.02 6.67 -13.17
C ALA A 327 -33.43 7.94 -12.41
N THR A 328 -33.51 9.09 -13.09
CA THR A 328 -34.07 10.33 -12.50
C THR A 328 -35.59 10.38 -12.48
N GLY A 329 -36.27 9.31 -12.92
CA GLY A 329 -37.74 9.27 -13.04
C GLY A 329 -38.27 9.89 -14.34
N THR A 330 -37.41 10.31 -15.27
CA THR A 330 -37.79 10.91 -16.55
C THR A 330 -38.03 9.82 -17.59
N ARG A 331 -39.19 9.78 -18.22
CA ARG A 331 -39.48 8.84 -19.31
C ARG A 331 -38.77 9.26 -20.60
N THR A 332 -38.00 8.36 -21.18
CA THR A 332 -37.24 8.61 -22.43
C THR A 332 -37.96 8.19 -23.69
N ARG A 333 -39.12 7.55 -23.57
CA ARG A 333 -39.90 7.06 -24.73
C ARG A 333 -40.36 8.22 -25.62
N GLY A 334 -39.93 8.22 -26.90
CA GLY A 334 -40.22 9.27 -27.85
C GLY A 334 -39.21 10.39 -27.94
N MET A 335 -38.16 10.37 -27.14
CA MET A 335 -37.05 11.31 -27.26
C MET A 335 -36.07 10.89 -28.35
N SER A 336 -35.47 11.87 -29.03
CA SER A 336 -34.38 11.63 -29.97
C SER A 336 -33.08 11.22 -29.22
N ARG A 337 -32.16 10.55 -29.93
CA ARG A 337 -30.83 10.21 -29.36
C ARG A 337 -30.11 11.45 -28.87
N GLU A 338 -30.21 12.55 -29.57
CA GLU A 338 -29.59 13.83 -29.23
C GLU A 338 -30.19 14.42 -27.95
N GLU A 339 -31.50 14.39 -27.79
CA GLU A 339 -32.19 14.88 -26.61
C GLU A 339 -31.84 14.02 -25.40
N ILE A 340 -31.71 12.69 -25.51
CA ILE A 340 -31.31 11.78 -24.47
C ILE A 340 -29.87 12.11 -24.02
N ALA A 341 -28.94 12.23 -24.99
CA ALA A 341 -27.54 12.56 -24.70
C ALA A 341 -27.42 13.93 -24.00
N ARG A 342 -28.14 14.95 -24.48
CA ARG A 342 -28.15 16.27 -23.83
C ARG A 342 -28.66 16.22 -22.42
N ARG A 343 -29.79 15.57 -22.15
CA ARG A 343 -30.35 15.43 -20.79
C ARG A 343 -29.45 14.62 -19.88
N ALA A 344 -28.87 13.54 -20.35
CA ALA A 344 -27.94 12.74 -19.57
C ALA A 344 -26.72 13.53 -19.12
N LEU A 345 -26.22 14.44 -19.98
CA LEU A 345 -25.13 15.35 -19.64
C LEU A 345 -25.53 16.47 -18.68
N GLU A 346 -26.79 16.92 -18.74
CA GLU A 346 -27.33 17.99 -17.87
C GLU A 346 -27.72 17.48 -16.46
N ILE A 347 -27.79 16.15 -16.23
CA ILE A 347 -28.13 15.61 -14.90
C ILE A 347 -27.03 16.02 -13.90
N ARG A 348 -27.36 16.97 -13.05
CA ARG A 348 -26.59 17.36 -11.88
C ARG A 348 -27.38 17.01 -10.63
N THR A 349 -27.35 15.77 -10.22
CA THR A 349 -27.80 15.43 -8.88
C THR A 349 -26.68 15.76 -7.90
N GLN A 350 -27.01 16.53 -6.87
CA GLN A 350 -26.05 16.89 -5.83
C GLN A 350 -25.56 15.59 -5.18
N HIS A 351 -24.28 15.23 -5.44
CA HIS A 351 -23.50 14.21 -4.73
C HIS A 351 -23.72 12.72 -5.04
N THR A 352 -24.16 12.31 -6.21
CA THR A 352 -24.15 10.88 -6.55
C THR A 352 -23.09 10.53 -7.63
N VAL A 353 -22.27 9.52 -7.32
CA VAL A 353 -21.22 8.94 -8.21
C VAL A 353 -21.81 8.24 -9.44
N SER A 354 -23.13 8.20 -9.56
CA SER A 354 -23.90 7.47 -10.59
C SER A 354 -24.34 8.30 -11.78
N ASP A 355 -23.97 9.57 -11.84
CA ASP A 355 -24.35 10.44 -12.94
C ASP A 355 -23.57 10.04 -14.20
N PHE A 356 -24.22 10.03 -15.36
CA PHE A 356 -23.61 9.62 -16.63
C PHE A 356 -22.28 10.35 -16.93
N PRO A 357 -22.12 11.67 -16.68
CA PRO A 357 -20.85 12.33 -16.78
C PRO A 357 -19.76 11.75 -15.88
N SER A 358 -20.12 11.33 -14.66
CA SER A 358 -19.17 10.70 -13.72
C SER A 358 -18.71 9.34 -14.20
N VAL A 359 -19.59 8.54 -14.78
CA VAL A 359 -19.24 7.24 -15.42
C VAL A 359 -18.24 7.45 -16.55
N LEU A 360 -18.48 8.41 -17.43
CA LEU A 360 -17.55 8.74 -18.53
C LEU A 360 -16.21 9.26 -18.00
N ALA A 361 -16.25 10.06 -16.94
CA ALA A 361 -15.05 10.56 -16.27
C ALA A 361 -14.22 9.41 -15.66
N ASP A 362 -14.86 8.44 -15.04
CA ASP A 362 -14.20 7.26 -14.48
C ASP A 362 -13.53 6.40 -15.54
N VAL A 363 -14.20 6.20 -16.68
CA VAL A 363 -13.63 5.50 -17.84
C VAL A 363 -12.38 6.24 -18.33
N ALA A 364 -12.47 7.55 -18.56
CA ALA A 364 -11.36 8.38 -19.01
C ALA A 364 -10.18 8.36 -18.01
N ASN A 365 -10.48 8.44 -16.71
CA ASN A 365 -9.47 8.37 -15.65
C ASN A 365 -8.73 7.03 -15.62
N LYS A 366 -9.46 5.92 -15.70
CA LYS A 366 -8.87 4.57 -15.66
C LYS A 366 -8.01 4.30 -16.89
N THR A 367 -8.49 4.68 -18.09
CA THR A 367 -7.73 4.49 -19.34
C THR A 367 -6.47 5.34 -19.37
N LEU A 368 -6.52 6.59 -18.90
CA LEU A 368 -5.34 7.44 -18.81
C LEU A 368 -4.32 6.90 -17.83
N ARG A 369 -4.75 6.52 -16.61
CA ARG A 369 -3.85 5.95 -15.59
C ARG A 369 -3.20 4.66 -16.09
N ASN A 370 -3.95 3.79 -16.75
CA ASN A 370 -3.42 2.56 -17.32
C ASN A 370 -2.33 2.85 -18.36
N ALA A 371 -2.61 3.74 -19.31
CA ALA A 371 -1.64 4.14 -20.33
C ALA A 371 -0.40 4.82 -19.74
N TYR A 372 -0.58 5.66 -18.73
CA TYR A 372 0.54 6.27 -17.99
C TYR A 372 1.40 5.21 -17.28
N GLN A 373 0.80 4.21 -16.65
CA GLN A 373 1.52 3.14 -15.97
C GLN A 373 2.23 2.18 -16.94
N GLN A 374 1.62 1.88 -18.08
CA GLN A 374 2.19 1.02 -19.11
C GLN A 374 3.32 1.68 -19.90
N SER A 375 3.39 3.01 -19.92
CA SER A 375 4.44 3.73 -20.62
C SER A 375 5.79 3.45 -19.99
N GLN A 376 6.73 2.97 -20.79
CA GLN A 376 8.09 2.66 -20.33
C GLN A 376 8.82 3.94 -19.89
N ARG A 377 9.30 3.94 -18.66
CA ARG A 377 10.09 5.01 -18.09
C ARG A 377 11.37 4.40 -17.52
N THR A 378 12.49 4.79 -18.04
CA THR A 378 13.81 4.25 -17.67
C THR A 378 14.48 5.05 -16.57
N PHE A 379 14.14 6.33 -16.40
CA PHE A 379 14.75 7.22 -15.41
C PHE A 379 14.51 6.80 -13.94
N PRO A 380 13.38 6.16 -13.53
CA PRO A 380 13.19 5.76 -12.14
C PRO A 380 14.20 4.71 -11.64
N LEU A 381 14.90 4.05 -12.56
CA LEU A 381 15.93 3.06 -12.20
C LEU A 381 17.16 3.71 -11.56
N TRP A 382 17.54 4.91 -11.99
CA TRP A 382 18.80 5.55 -11.64
C TRP A 382 18.66 6.93 -10.99
N ALA A 383 17.55 7.64 -11.20
CA ALA A 383 17.29 8.95 -10.62
C ALA A 383 16.52 8.81 -9.29
N ARG A 384 16.80 9.71 -8.35
CA ARG A 384 16.14 9.72 -7.04
C ARG A 384 14.77 10.35 -7.11
N ARG A 385 13.76 9.66 -6.58
CA ARG A 385 12.41 10.21 -6.41
C ARG A 385 12.28 10.97 -5.10
N THR A 386 11.57 12.11 -5.14
CA THR A 386 11.18 12.88 -3.97
C THR A 386 9.77 13.45 -4.12
N SER A 387 9.24 14.04 -3.06
CA SER A 387 7.98 14.78 -3.06
C SER A 387 8.17 16.18 -2.47
N ALA A 388 7.35 17.13 -2.91
CA ALA A 388 7.32 18.49 -2.38
C ALA A 388 5.90 18.83 -1.93
N ALA A 389 5.78 19.46 -0.77
CA ALA A 389 4.50 19.87 -0.21
C ALA A 389 3.90 21.09 -0.92
N ASP A 390 4.73 21.90 -1.58
CA ASP A 390 4.31 23.14 -2.25
C ASP A 390 5.15 23.44 -3.50
N PHE A 391 4.82 24.55 -4.20
CA PHE A 391 5.49 25.03 -5.40
C PHE A 391 6.65 26.00 -5.12
N LYS A 392 7.08 26.12 -3.86
CA LYS A 392 8.24 26.94 -3.51
C LYS A 392 9.54 26.28 -3.97
N ASN A 393 10.59 27.07 -3.93
CA ASN A 393 11.92 26.57 -4.25
C ASN A 393 12.34 25.46 -3.29
N ILE A 394 12.61 24.28 -3.82
CA ILE A 394 13.18 23.14 -3.10
C ILE A 394 14.67 23.37 -3.03
N ASN A 395 15.20 23.46 -1.83
CA ASN A 395 16.62 23.67 -1.59
C ASN A 395 17.24 22.32 -1.16
N ARG A 396 18.15 21.81 -1.95
CA ARG A 396 18.94 20.64 -1.60
C ARG A 396 20.33 21.09 -1.18
N VAL A 397 20.60 20.97 0.10
CA VAL A 397 21.91 21.25 0.67
C VAL A 397 22.70 19.96 0.64
N GLN A 398 23.81 19.98 -0.08
CA GLN A 398 24.79 18.92 0.00
C GLN A 398 25.68 19.24 1.21
N LEU A 399 25.59 18.41 2.25
CA LEU A 399 26.55 18.46 3.33
C LEU A 399 27.86 17.88 2.82
N GLY A 400 28.93 18.64 2.94
CA GLY A 400 30.27 18.12 2.71
C GLY A 400 30.60 17.03 3.73
N GLU A 401 31.58 16.23 3.39
CA GLU A 401 32.10 15.22 4.29
C GLU A 401 32.67 15.88 5.57
N ALA A 402 32.63 15.13 6.68
CA ALA A 402 33.28 15.59 7.90
C ALA A 402 34.77 15.82 7.64
N PRO A 403 35.35 16.95 8.08
CA PRO A 403 36.76 17.22 7.87
C PRO A 403 37.65 16.06 8.32
N SER A 404 38.66 15.73 7.56
CA SER A 404 39.58 14.64 7.85
C SER A 404 40.19 14.80 9.25
N LEU A 405 40.21 13.72 10.06
CA LEU A 405 40.84 13.73 11.36
C LEU A 405 42.33 13.88 11.22
N LYS A 406 42.90 14.99 11.72
CA LYS A 406 44.34 15.24 11.72
C LYS A 406 45.02 14.62 12.94
N LYS A 407 46.15 14.02 12.75
CA LYS A 407 46.98 13.49 13.86
C LYS A 407 47.32 14.63 14.83
N ILE A 408 47.00 14.47 16.07
CA ILE A 408 47.37 15.40 17.13
C ILE A 408 48.60 14.85 17.81
N ALA A 409 49.62 15.70 17.99
CA ALA A 409 50.82 15.38 18.77
C ALA A 409 50.44 15.35 20.27
N GLU A 410 51.22 14.65 21.04
CA GLU A 410 51.11 14.64 22.49
C GLU A 410 51.15 16.09 23.03
N ASN A 411 50.07 16.55 23.69
CA ASN A 411 49.79 17.95 24.08
C ASN A 411 49.41 18.90 22.93
N GLY A 412 49.02 18.41 21.73
CA GLY A 412 48.57 19.23 20.62
C GLY A 412 47.12 19.70 20.72
N GLU A 413 46.82 20.85 20.11
CA GLU A 413 45.52 21.43 20.02
C GLU A 413 44.65 20.79 18.94
N PHE A 414 43.35 20.54 19.20
CA PHE A 414 42.38 20.10 18.19
C PHE A 414 42.07 21.25 17.22
N LYS A 415 42.38 21.05 15.95
CA LYS A 415 42.07 22.05 14.91
C LYS A 415 40.57 21.96 14.55
N ARG A 416 39.96 23.13 14.49
CA ARG A 416 38.57 23.24 14.01
C ARG A 416 38.55 23.02 12.49
N GLY A 417 37.60 22.22 12.01
CA GLY A 417 37.30 22.04 10.60
C GLY A 417 36.00 22.72 10.24
N THR A 418 35.86 23.19 9.02
CA THR A 418 34.61 23.68 8.44
C THR A 418 34.02 22.62 7.52
N ILE A 419 32.72 22.42 7.57
CA ILE A 419 31.99 21.57 6.61
C ILE A 419 31.60 22.46 5.43
N GLY A 420 32.02 22.07 4.23
CA GLY A 420 31.60 22.75 3.00
C GLY A 420 30.10 22.45 2.73
N GLU A 421 29.39 23.44 2.25
CA GLU A 421 27.99 23.30 1.84
C GLU A 421 27.86 23.72 0.38
N SER A 422 27.17 22.94 -0.42
CA SER A 422 26.69 23.31 -1.75
C SER A 422 25.17 23.22 -1.77
N LYS A 423 24.51 24.14 -2.45
CA LYS A 423 23.07 24.25 -2.46
C LYS A 423 22.54 24.30 -3.87
N GLU A 424 21.82 23.26 -4.26
CA GLU A 424 21.07 23.27 -5.52
C GLU A 424 19.60 23.62 -5.24
N THR A 425 19.02 24.42 -6.14
CA THR A 425 17.65 24.90 -6.00
C THR A 425 16.86 24.61 -7.27
N TYR A 426 15.66 24.06 -7.12
CA TYR A 426 14.69 23.86 -8.19
C TYR A 426 13.26 23.97 -7.66
N LYS A 427 12.27 23.94 -8.53
CA LYS A 427 10.85 24.04 -8.17
C LYS A 427 10.02 23.07 -9.03
N LEU A 428 8.81 22.78 -8.56
CA LEU A 428 7.81 22.10 -9.37
C LEU A 428 7.27 23.04 -10.45
N GLU A 429 7.03 22.48 -11.62
CA GLU A 429 6.34 23.13 -12.73
C GLU A 429 5.05 22.38 -13.05
N THR A 430 4.00 23.13 -13.37
CA THR A 430 2.69 22.56 -13.71
C THR A 430 2.55 22.45 -15.22
N PHE A 431 2.30 21.26 -15.70
CA PHE A 431 2.00 20.96 -17.11
C PHE A 431 0.55 20.52 -17.20
N GLY A 432 -0.17 20.96 -18.22
CA GLY A 432 -1.55 20.54 -18.38
C GLY A 432 -2.17 20.90 -19.71
N ARG A 433 -3.23 20.17 -20.05
CA ARG A 433 -4.08 20.45 -21.22
C ARG A 433 -5.54 20.11 -20.93
N VAL A 434 -6.45 20.80 -21.63
CA VAL A 434 -7.88 20.52 -21.64
C VAL A 434 -8.25 19.95 -23.00
N VAL A 435 -9.07 18.89 -22.98
CA VAL A 435 -9.67 18.29 -24.16
C VAL A 435 -11.17 18.33 -24.01
N SER A 436 -11.86 18.81 -25.04
CA SER A 436 -13.32 18.86 -25.07
C SER A 436 -13.83 17.72 -25.95
N ILE A 437 -14.75 16.92 -25.42
CA ILE A 437 -15.42 15.83 -26.09
C ILE A 437 -16.88 16.25 -26.34
N SER A 438 -17.28 16.41 -27.59
CA SER A 438 -18.61 16.90 -27.91
C SER A 438 -19.69 15.83 -27.71
N ARG A 439 -20.96 16.24 -27.56
CA ARG A 439 -22.12 15.33 -27.48
C ARG A 439 -22.28 14.43 -28.72
N HIS A 440 -21.76 14.86 -29.89
CA HIS A 440 -21.80 14.06 -31.10
C HIS A 440 -21.14 12.69 -30.94
N VAL A 441 -20.10 12.62 -30.16
CA VAL A 441 -19.40 11.38 -29.79
C VAL A 441 -20.34 10.39 -29.10
N ILE A 442 -21.20 10.89 -28.19
CA ILE A 442 -22.18 10.05 -27.45
C ILE A 442 -23.26 9.58 -28.41
N VAL A 443 -23.79 10.48 -29.28
CA VAL A 443 -24.85 10.16 -30.27
C VAL A 443 -24.37 9.13 -31.28
N ASN A 444 -23.11 9.24 -31.71
CA ASN A 444 -22.47 8.34 -32.68
C ASN A 444 -21.93 7.03 -32.04
N ASP A 445 -22.04 6.87 -30.76
CA ASP A 445 -21.48 5.72 -29.98
C ASP A 445 -19.98 5.54 -30.20
N ASP A 446 -19.23 6.66 -30.29
CA ASP A 446 -17.76 6.66 -30.44
C ASP A 446 -17.08 6.60 -29.06
N LEU A 447 -16.93 5.39 -28.55
CA LEU A 447 -16.28 5.16 -27.25
C LEU A 447 -14.79 5.53 -27.29
N ASP A 448 -14.14 5.47 -28.44
CA ASP A 448 -12.70 5.74 -28.60
C ASP A 448 -12.32 7.16 -28.15
N ALA A 449 -13.22 8.14 -28.29
CA ALA A 449 -12.97 9.50 -27.81
C ALA A 449 -12.83 9.60 -26.29
N PHE A 450 -13.53 8.72 -25.53
CA PHE A 450 -13.45 8.66 -24.07
C PHE A 450 -12.35 7.72 -23.54
N THR A 451 -11.74 6.93 -24.39
CA THR A 451 -10.73 5.93 -24.01
C THR A 451 -9.37 6.22 -24.65
N ARG A 452 -9.28 6.34 -25.98
CA ARG A 452 -8.01 6.59 -26.68
C ARG A 452 -7.42 7.97 -26.39
N VAL A 453 -8.25 9.01 -26.40
CA VAL A 453 -7.75 10.37 -26.18
C VAL A 453 -7.14 10.51 -24.77
N PRO A 454 -7.82 10.11 -23.68
CA PRO A 454 -7.20 10.08 -22.36
C PRO A 454 -5.95 9.19 -22.29
N ALA A 455 -5.94 8.03 -22.93
CA ALA A 455 -4.77 7.15 -22.98
C ALA A 455 -3.55 7.83 -23.64
N MET A 456 -3.75 8.55 -24.75
CA MET A 456 -2.69 9.35 -25.41
C MET A 456 -2.11 10.42 -24.46
N TYR A 457 -2.94 11.06 -23.63
CA TYR A 457 -2.46 12.03 -22.64
C TYR A 457 -1.71 11.35 -21.51
N GLY A 458 -2.09 10.14 -21.10
CA GLY A 458 -1.34 9.34 -20.14
C GLY A 458 0.07 9.05 -20.64
N ALA A 459 0.19 8.57 -21.88
CA ALA A 459 1.48 8.33 -22.52
C ALA A 459 2.30 9.61 -22.72
N ALA A 460 1.66 10.71 -23.13
CA ALA A 460 2.32 12.00 -23.29
C ALA A 460 2.89 12.56 -21.97
N ALA A 461 2.18 12.36 -20.87
CA ALA A 461 2.67 12.76 -19.54
C ALA A 461 3.89 11.95 -19.12
N ALA A 462 3.90 10.63 -19.30
CA ALA A 462 5.06 9.78 -19.02
C ALA A 462 6.27 10.14 -19.91
N ASN A 463 6.02 10.54 -21.16
CA ASN A 463 7.05 11.05 -22.06
C ASN A 463 7.61 12.38 -21.54
N LEU A 464 6.77 13.32 -21.12
CA LEU A 464 7.20 14.61 -20.56
C LEU A 464 8.09 14.45 -19.32
N GLU A 465 7.76 13.53 -18.42
CA GLU A 465 8.62 13.21 -17.27
C GLU A 465 10.00 12.75 -17.71
N SER A 466 10.02 11.80 -18.65
CA SER A 466 11.27 11.28 -19.19
C SER A 466 12.06 12.37 -19.92
N ASP A 467 11.40 13.19 -20.75
CA ASP A 467 12.04 14.31 -21.47
C ASP A 467 12.64 15.31 -20.49
N THR A 468 11.98 15.61 -19.39
CA THR A 468 12.47 16.51 -18.35
C THR A 468 13.70 15.96 -17.64
N VAL A 469 13.69 14.70 -17.21
CA VAL A 469 14.82 14.10 -16.49
C VAL A 469 16.04 13.92 -17.40
N TYR A 470 15.87 13.35 -18.61
CA TYR A 470 16.96 13.19 -19.55
C TYR A 470 17.44 14.52 -20.13
N GLY A 471 16.54 15.51 -20.22
CA GLY A 471 16.87 16.88 -20.57
C GLY A 471 17.92 17.52 -19.64
N VAL A 472 17.91 17.14 -18.35
CA VAL A 472 18.96 17.56 -17.38
C VAL A 472 20.33 17.03 -17.78
N LEU A 473 20.44 15.74 -18.17
CA LEU A 473 21.73 15.15 -18.57
C LEU A 473 22.24 15.72 -19.89
N VAL A 474 21.36 15.83 -20.87
CA VAL A 474 21.68 16.28 -22.22
C VAL A 474 21.99 17.77 -22.26
N GLY A 475 21.15 18.57 -21.56
CA GLY A 475 21.28 20.02 -21.50
C GLY A 475 22.51 20.52 -20.74
N ASN A 476 23.15 19.66 -19.95
CA ASN A 476 24.39 19.99 -19.22
C ASN A 476 24.31 21.34 -18.46
N PRO A 477 23.31 21.51 -17.55
CA PRO A 477 23.03 22.80 -16.91
C PRO A 477 24.21 23.27 -16.05
N ILE A 478 24.23 24.59 -15.81
CA ILE A 478 25.18 25.19 -14.86
C ILE A 478 24.70 24.83 -13.45
N MET A 479 25.61 24.30 -12.63
CA MET A 479 25.42 23.99 -11.24
C MET A 479 25.65 25.22 -10.33
N ALA A 480 25.37 25.08 -9.06
CA ALA A 480 25.51 26.18 -8.08
C ALA A 480 26.94 26.67 -7.92
N ASP A 481 27.95 25.86 -8.28
CA ASP A 481 29.37 26.22 -8.30
C ASP A 481 29.77 27.08 -9.53
N GLY A 482 28.81 27.38 -10.41
CA GLY A 482 29.02 28.15 -11.63
C GLY A 482 29.62 27.36 -12.81
N ASN A 483 29.81 26.05 -12.68
CA ASN A 483 30.32 25.21 -13.76
C ASN A 483 29.19 24.33 -14.34
N ALA A 484 29.39 23.89 -15.59
CA ALA A 484 28.45 22.95 -16.21
C ALA A 484 28.49 21.58 -15.50
N LEU A 485 27.35 20.87 -15.43
CA LEU A 485 27.21 19.57 -14.79
C LEU A 485 28.33 18.60 -15.17
N PHE A 486 28.61 18.47 -16.47
CA PHE A 486 29.78 17.72 -16.98
C PHE A 486 30.86 18.68 -17.41
N HIS A 487 31.95 18.70 -16.67
CA HIS A 487 33.09 19.58 -16.91
C HIS A 487 34.41 18.85 -16.68
N ALA A 488 35.31 18.86 -17.69
CA ALA A 488 36.53 18.06 -17.67
C ALA A 488 37.52 18.47 -16.57
N ALA A 489 37.72 19.76 -16.37
CA ALA A 489 38.76 20.27 -15.45
C ALA A 489 38.27 20.49 -14.03
N LYS A 490 37.02 20.99 -13.86
CA LYS A 490 36.49 21.34 -12.53
C LYS A 490 35.84 20.15 -11.83
N HIS A 491 35.04 19.41 -12.56
CA HIS A 491 34.30 18.25 -12.03
C HIS A 491 35.02 16.93 -12.31
N SER A 492 35.99 16.91 -13.21
CA SER A 492 36.71 15.68 -13.63
C SER A 492 35.78 14.55 -14.07
N ASN A 493 34.55 14.90 -14.51
CA ASN A 493 33.46 13.98 -14.82
C ASN A 493 33.09 13.97 -16.32
N LEU A 494 33.90 14.61 -17.15
CA LEU A 494 33.79 14.59 -18.61
C LEU A 494 35.04 13.96 -19.21
N THR A 495 34.85 12.96 -20.05
CA THR A 495 35.89 12.36 -20.86
C THR A 495 35.59 12.58 -22.35
N THR A 496 36.52 13.13 -23.08
CA THR A 496 36.41 13.35 -24.51
C THR A 496 37.17 12.28 -25.25
N GLY A 497 36.67 11.80 -26.37
CA GLY A 497 37.31 10.79 -27.19
C GLY A 497 36.35 10.22 -28.22
N ALA A 498 36.89 9.72 -29.32
CA ALA A 498 36.14 9.13 -30.41
C ALA A 498 36.15 7.60 -30.27
N THR A 499 35.47 7.07 -29.23
CA THR A 499 35.42 5.63 -28.94
C THR A 499 34.01 5.17 -28.57
N VAL A 500 33.71 3.91 -28.88
CA VAL A 500 32.54 3.20 -28.40
C VAL A 500 32.74 2.78 -26.92
N PRO A 501 31.71 2.39 -26.20
CA PRO A 501 31.85 1.80 -24.86
C PRO A 501 32.71 0.53 -24.95
N THR A 502 33.89 0.55 -24.32
CA THR A 502 34.80 -0.59 -24.19
C THR A 502 35.20 -0.80 -22.72
N ALA A 503 35.81 -1.93 -22.42
CA ALA A 503 36.31 -2.19 -21.07
C ALA A 503 37.32 -1.09 -20.63
N ASP A 504 38.20 -0.63 -21.53
CA ASP A 504 39.18 0.40 -21.24
C ASP A 504 38.54 1.77 -20.99
N THR A 505 37.60 2.20 -21.85
CA THR A 505 36.91 3.48 -21.66
C THR A 505 36.09 3.51 -20.38
N LEU A 506 35.35 2.44 -20.08
CA LEU A 506 34.64 2.30 -18.81
C LEU A 506 35.58 2.21 -17.61
N GLY A 507 36.76 1.59 -17.79
CA GLY A 507 37.83 1.55 -16.79
C GLY A 507 38.31 2.94 -16.39
N VAL A 508 38.56 3.81 -17.39
CA VAL A 508 38.96 5.21 -17.17
C VAL A 508 37.84 5.99 -16.45
N MET A 509 36.61 5.89 -16.92
CA MET A 509 35.47 6.57 -16.29
C MET A 509 35.25 6.10 -14.86
N ARG A 510 35.36 4.81 -14.61
CA ARG A 510 35.23 4.22 -13.26
C ARG A 510 36.34 4.69 -12.34
N SER A 511 37.60 4.77 -12.83
CA SER A 511 38.73 5.31 -12.07
C SER A 511 38.45 6.76 -11.66
N LYS A 512 37.98 7.60 -12.60
CA LYS A 512 37.62 8.99 -12.32
C LYS A 512 36.50 9.08 -11.27
N LEU A 513 35.47 8.21 -11.35
CA LEU A 513 34.35 8.19 -10.38
C LEU A 513 34.86 7.81 -8.98
N ARG A 514 35.75 6.81 -8.87
CA ARG A 514 36.34 6.41 -7.59
C ARG A 514 37.24 7.48 -6.99
N ASN A 515 37.93 8.23 -7.81
CA ASN A 515 38.86 9.29 -7.40
C ASN A 515 38.17 10.64 -7.19
N GLN A 516 36.82 10.67 -7.30
CA GLN A 516 36.08 11.88 -6.96
C GLN A 516 36.29 12.28 -5.51
N LYS A 517 36.46 13.56 -5.32
CA LYS A 517 36.71 14.15 -4.01
C LYS A 517 35.45 14.77 -3.44
N GLY A 518 35.40 14.83 -2.11
CA GLY A 518 34.40 15.54 -1.38
C GLY A 518 34.39 17.06 -1.63
N LEU A 519 33.45 17.77 -1.09
CA LEU A 519 33.38 19.24 -1.17
C LEU A 519 34.56 19.92 -0.45
N ASP A 520 35.24 19.20 0.45
CA ASP A 520 36.49 19.61 1.10
C ASP A 520 37.74 19.57 0.17
N GLY A 521 37.61 18.93 -0.99
CA GLY A 521 38.71 18.72 -1.94
C GLY A 521 39.80 17.73 -1.47
N GLU A 522 39.69 17.16 -0.27
CA GLU A 522 40.66 16.24 0.33
C GLU A 522 40.14 14.81 0.40
N SER A 523 38.88 14.62 0.86
CA SER A 523 38.27 13.32 1.10
C SER A 523 37.95 12.58 -0.20
N ILE A 524 38.33 11.29 -0.30
CA ILE A 524 38.05 10.44 -1.46
C ILE A 524 36.70 9.73 -1.23
N LEU A 525 35.77 9.91 -2.17
CA LEU A 525 34.41 9.35 -2.06
C LEU A 525 34.33 7.86 -2.44
N ASN A 526 35.27 7.36 -3.22
CA ASN A 526 35.34 5.97 -3.71
C ASN A 526 34.03 5.46 -4.30
N LEU A 527 33.34 6.30 -5.09
CA LEU A 527 32.06 5.98 -5.69
C LEU A 527 32.16 4.86 -6.72
N THR A 528 31.19 3.97 -6.74
CA THR A 528 31.12 2.86 -7.70
C THR A 528 29.95 3.06 -8.65
N PRO A 529 30.17 2.96 -9.98
CA PRO A 529 29.04 3.05 -10.92
C PRO A 529 28.15 1.82 -10.82
N ARG A 530 26.86 2.03 -10.98
CA ARG A 530 25.85 0.97 -11.06
C ARG A 530 25.15 0.95 -12.41
N PHE A 531 24.92 2.11 -13.02
CA PHE A 531 24.17 2.24 -14.26
C PHE A 531 25.06 2.71 -15.40
N LEU A 532 24.86 2.10 -16.58
CA LEU A 532 25.44 2.53 -17.84
C LEU A 532 24.31 3.02 -18.74
N LEU A 533 24.22 4.36 -18.91
CA LEU A 533 23.20 4.97 -19.76
C LEU A 533 23.79 5.19 -21.14
N ALA A 534 23.07 4.81 -22.18
CA ALA A 534 23.49 4.99 -23.57
C ALA A 534 22.28 5.28 -24.48
N SER A 535 22.55 5.88 -25.64
CA SER A 535 21.55 6.09 -26.68
C SER A 535 21.13 4.76 -27.35
N ALA A 536 19.99 4.75 -28.03
CA ALA A 536 19.54 3.59 -28.80
C ALA A 536 20.56 3.18 -29.88
N SER A 537 21.26 4.13 -30.48
CA SER A 537 22.33 3.87 -31.46
C SER A 537 23.49 3.06 -30.88
N ARG A 538 23.67 3.02 -29.55
CA ARG A 538 24.71 2.28 -28.85
C ARG A 538 24.25 1.00 -28.15
N GLU A 539 22.99 0.62 -28.31
CA GLU A 539 22.41 -0.56 -27.66
C GLU A 539 23.23 -1.82 -27.93
N THR A 540 23.49 -2.13 -29.18
CA THR A 540 24.25 -3.33 -29.57
C THR A 540 25.70 -3.31 -29.03
N ASP A 541 26.36 -2.15 -28.97
CA ASP A 541 27.70 -2.04 -28.41
C ASP A 541 27.71 -2.30 -26.90
N VAL A 542 26.71 -1.79 -26.20
CA VAL A 542 26.52 -2.01 -24.75
C VAL A 542 26.19 -3.48 -24.47
N GLU A 543 25.30 -4.08 -25.25
CA GLU A 543 24.94 -5.50 -25.09
C GLU A 543 26.12 -6.42 -25.33
N LYS A 544 26.89 -6.21 -26.39
CA LYS A 544 28.12 -6.97 -26.66
C LYS A 544 29.11 -6.83 -25.50
N LEU A 545 29.30 -5.61 -24.98
CA LEU A 545 30.22 -5.34 -23.87
C LEU A 545 29.78 -6.05 -22.58
N LEU A 546 28.48 -6.10 -22.27
CA LEU A 546 27.96 -6.71 -21.04
C LEU A 546 27.68 -8.21 -21.19
N SER A 547 27.72 -8.76 -22.42
CA SER A 547 27.45 -10.17 -22.67
C SER A 547 28.47 -11.09 -22.02
N ALA A 548 27.97 -12.12 -21.35
CA ALA A 548 28.83 -13.18 -20.77
C ALA A 548 29.29 -14.22 -21.78
N LEU A 549 28.80 -14.16 -23.05
CA LEU A 549 28.99 -15.19 -24.07
C LEU A 549 30.29 -14.98 -24.91
N VAL A 550 30.97 -13.87 -24.73
CA VAL A 550 32.24 -13.65 -25.46
C VAL A 550 33.34 -14.50 -24.85
N VAL A 551 33.80 -15.51 -25.60
CA VAL A 551 35.02 -16.26 -25.25
C VAL A 551 36.20 -15.35 -25.55
N PRO A 552 36.98 -14.93 -24.54
CA PRO A 552 38.11 -14.03 -24.79
C PRO A 552 39.15 -14.71 -25.66
N GLY A 553 39.46 -14.14 -26.81
CA GLY A 553 40.57 -14.58 -27.65
C GLY A 553 41.94 -14.14 -27.11
N THR A 554 41.95 -13.02 -26.40
CA THR A 554 43.16 -12.42 -25.76
C THR A 554 42.81 -11.90 -24.36
N GLN A 555 43.84 -11.59 -23.55
CA GLN A 555 43.62 -10.93 -22.24
C GLN A 555 42.94 -9.55 -22.36
N ALA A 556 43.08 -8.88 -23.49
CA ALA A 556 42.45 -7.60 -23.76
C ALA A 556 40.92 -7.73 -23.95
N ASP A 557 40.43 -8.94 -24.28
CA ASP A 557 38.99 -9.20 -24.49
C ASP A 557 38.26 -9.59 -23.19
N VAL A 558 38.98 -9.70 -22.07
CA VAL A 558 38.41 -10.08 -20.79
C VAL A 558 37.68 -8.90 -20.16
N ILE A 559 36.34 -8.99 -20.05
CA ILE A 559 35.53 -7.98 -19.39
C ILE A 559 35.48 -8.30 -17.89
N PRO A 560 35.95 -7.41 -17.00
CA PRO A 560 35.90 -7.62 -15.55
C PRO A 560 34.46 -7.85 -15.05
N ALA A 561 34.28 -8.74 -14.07
CA ALA A 561 32.96 -9.04 -13.50
C ALA A 561 32.24 -7.79 -12.99
N SER A 562 32.97 -6.83 -12.45
CA SER A 562 32.44 -5.56 -11.96
C SER A 562 31.95 -4.61 -13.07
N MET A 563 32.29 -4.84 -14.33
CA MET A 563 31.70 -4.13 -15.47
C MET A 563 30.46 -4.86 -15.99
N ARG A 564 30.48 -6.18 -15.96
CA ARG A 564 29.33 -6.99 -16.32
C ARG A 564 28.14 -6.83 -15.34
N SER A 565 28.40 -6.37 -14.12
CA SER A 565 27.35 -6.07 -13.13
C SER A 565 26.69 -4.69 -13.32
N LEU A 566 27.12 -3.90 -14.30
CA LEU A 566 26.45 -2.64 -14.64
C LEU A 566 25.07 -2.92 -15.22
N VAL A 567 24.10 -2.14 -14.79
CA VAL A 567 22.73 -2.18 -15.32
C VAL A 567 22.66 -1.28 -16.55
N PRO A 568 22.45 -1.83 -17.76
CA PRO A 568 22.30 -1.00 -18.95
C PRO A 568 20.95 -0.28 -18.94
N VAL A 569 20.96 0.99 -19.31
CA VAL A 569 19.77 1.81 -19.51
C VAL A 569 19.86 2.43 -20.88
N ILE A 570 19.12 1.86 -21.83
CA ILE A 570 19.09 2.35 -23.20
C ILE A 570 17.94 3.35 -23.33
N GLU A 571 18.27 4.57 -23.77
CA GLU A 571 17.29 5.63 -23.82
C GLU A 571 17.45 6.52 -25.07
N PRO A 572 16.48 6.50 -25.99
CA PRO A 572 16.53 7.29 -27.21
C PRO A 572 16.65 8.81 -26.98
N ARG A 573 16.14 9.29 -25.84
CA ARG A 573 16.17 10.72 -25.50
C ARG A 573 17.58 11.29 -25.33
N LEU A 574 18.54 10.44 -24.98
CA LEU A 574 19.96 10.85 -24.91
C LEU A 574 20.52 11.27 -26.28
N GLU A 575 19.90 10.81 -27.36
CA GLU A 575 20.25 11.16 -28.73
C GLU A 575 19.34 12.23 -29.32
N LEU A 576 18.03 12.10 -29.11
CA LEU A 576 17.02 12.87 -29.85
C LEU A 576 16.68 14.22 -29.22
N LEU A 577 16.93 14.42 -27.92
CA LEU A 577 16.69 15.73 -27.30
C LEU A 577 17.73 16.76 -27.77
N SER A 578 17.33 18.03 -27.72
CA SER A 578 18.24 19.16 -28.09
C SER A 578 19.49 19.13 -27.23
N GLY A 579 20.67 19.07 -27.84
CA GLY A 579 21.97 18.89 -27.18
C GLY A 579 22.33 17.41 -26.96
N GLY A 580 21.54 16.47 -27.43
CA GLY A 580 21.79 15.03 -27.38
C GLY A 580 22.90 14.59 -28.31
N SER A 581 23.37 13.36 -28.09
CA SER A 581 24.43 12.74 -28.88
C SER A 581 24.20 11.25 -29.04
N ALA A 582 24.21 10.78 -30.26
CA ALA A 582 24.11 9.35 -30.58
C ALA A 582 25.30 8.53 -30.07
N THR A 583 26.39 9.20 -29.76
CA THR A 583 27.65 8.55 -29.40
C THR A 583 27.99 8.63 -27.93
N ALA A 584 27.40 9.57 -27.20
CA ALA A 584 27.67 9.76 -25.77
C ALA A 584 27.11 8.62 -24.91
N PHE A 585 27.84 8.29 -23.86
CA PHE A 585 27.41 7.36 -22.84
C PHE A 585 27.81 7.85 -21.45
N TYR A 586 27.08 7.36 -20.43
CA TYR A 586 27.20 7.86 -19.07
C TYR A 586 27.37 6.70 -18.09
N LEU A 587 28.21 6.87 -17.07
CA LEU A 587 28.24 6.04 -15.88
C LEU A 587 27.60 6.82 -14.71
N VAL A 588 26.66 6.20 -14.02
CA VAL A 588 25.96 6.81 -12.90
C VAL A 588 26.09 5.90 -11.67
N ALA A 589 26.39 6.50 -10.52
CA ALA A 589 26.39 5.82 -9.24
C ALA A 589 24.96 5.57 -8.75
N ASP A 590 24.82 4.64 -7.83
CA ASP A 590 23.52 4.40 -7.16
C ASP A 590 23.15 5.58 -6.26
N SER A 591 21.86 5.94 -6.22
CA SER A 591 21.33 7.02 -5.37
C SER A 591 21.53 6.76 -3.87
N SER A 592 21.77 5.50 -3.46
CA SER A 592 22.14 5.17 -2.08
C SER A 592 23.56 5.62 -1.71
N GLN A 593 24.45 5.80 -2.68
CA GLN A 593 25.81 6.30 -2.46
C GLN A 593 25.86 7.83 -2.52
N ILE A 594 25.19 8.42 -3.51
CA ILE A 594 25.16 9.85 -3.75
C ILE A 594 23.96 10.24 -4.62
N ASP A 595 23.28 11.32 -4.28
CA ASP A 595 22.15 11.84 -5.04
C ASP A 595 22.62 12.52 -6.33
N THR A 596 22.37 11.89 -7.47
CA THR A 596 22.81 12.40 -8.78
C THR A 596 21.79 13.35 -9.40
N VAL A 597 20.71 12.81 -9.93
CA VAL A 597 19.56 13.57 -10.44
C VAL A 597 18.36 13.23 -9.57
N GLU A 598 17.67 14.26 -9.15
CA GLU A 598 16.42 14.15 -8.38
C GLU A 598 15.24 14.59 -9.22
N TYR A 599 14.13 13.86 -9.13
CA TYR A 599 12.84 14.25 -9.68
C TYR A 599 11.77 14.29 -8.60
N CYS A 600 10.83 15.20 -8.74
CA CYS A 600 9.88 15.55 -7.68
C CYS A 600 8.45 15.61 -8.21
N TYR A 601 7.52 15.08 -7.41
CA TYR A 601 6.07 15.26 -7.57
C TYR A 601 5.50 16.11 -6.45
N LEU A 602 4.32 16.68 -6.68
CA LEU A 602 3.55 17.29 -5.60
C LEU A 602 3.02 16.21 -4.66
N GLU A 603 3.17 16.41 -3.35
CA GLU A 603 2.74 15.45 -2.33
C GLU A 603 1.24 15.17 -2.44
N GLY A 604 0.86 13.89 -2.44
CA GLY A 604 -0.53 13.44 -2.63
C GLY A 604 -1.07 13.53 -4.06
N GLN A 605 -0.29 14.05 -5.03
CA GLN A 605 -0.68 14.14 -6.46
C GLN A 605 0.41 13.57 -7.37
N GLU A 606 0.82 12.33 -7.11
CA GLU A 606 1.84 11.67 -7.89
C GLU A 606 1.30 11.22 -9.25
N GLY A 607 1.97 11.65 -10.32
CA GLY A 607 1.56 11.36 -11.69
C GLY A 607 0.50 12.32 -12.22
N VAL A 608 -0.29 11.85 -13.19
CA VAL A 608 -1.28 12.69 -13.87
C VAL A 608 -2.56 12.80 -13.07
N TYR A 609 -2.95 14.02 -12.77
CA TYR A 609 -4.25 14.34 -12.18
C TYR A 609 -5.25 14.72 -13.27
N ILE A 610 -6.48 14.21 -13.16
CA ILE A 610 -7.55 14.49 -14.11
C ILE A 610 -8.71 15.17 -13.38
N GLU A 611 -9.25 16.17 -14.03
CA GLU A 611 -10.47 16.84 -13.63
C GLU A 611 -11.41 16.92 -14.83
N THR A 612 -12.67 16.59 -14.63
CA THR A 612 -13.70 16.67 -15.67
C THR A 612 -14.74 17.70 -15.31
N ARG A 613 -15.19 18.45 -16.32
CA ARG A 613 -16.32 19.37 -16.16
C ARG A 613 -17.22 19.33 -17.41
N MET A 614 -18.47 19.78 -17.24
CA MET A 614 -19.32 20.08 -18.39
C MET A 614 -18.80 21.33 -19.08
N GLY A 615 -18.59 21.23 -20.39
CA GLY A 615 -18.19 22.38 -21.21
C GLY A 615 -19.35 23.38 -21.35
N PHE A 616 -19.03 24.67 -21.17
CA PHE A 616 -19.98 25.76 -21.46
C PHE A 616 -19.84 26.22 -22.90
N ASP A 617 -18.60 26.32 -23.38
CA ASP A 617 -18.27 26.77 -24.75
C ASP A 617 -18.41 25.65 -25.78
N VAL A 618 -18.32 24.39 -25.33
CA VAL A 618 -18.52 23.19 -26.15
C VAL A 618 -19.59 22.36 -25.48
N ASP A 619 -20.65 22.04 -26.22
CA ASP A 619 -21.74 21.17 -25.76
C ASP A 619 -21.21 19.73 -25.62
N GLY A 620 -20.68 19.41 -24.44
CA GLY A 620 -19.99 18.14 -24.18
C GLY A 620 -19.27 18.08 -22.83
N VAL A 621 -18.29 17.20 -22.72
CA VAL A 621 -17.47 16.99 -21.52
C VAL A 621 -16.05 17.50 -21.77
N GLU A 622 -15.54 18.31 -20.88
CA GLU A 622 -14.15 18.75 -20.88
C GLU A 622 -13.33 17.92 -19.85
N VAL A 623 -12.22 17.40 -20.33
CA VAL A 623 -11.26 16.63 -19.54
C VAL A 623 -9.96 17.42 -19.45
N LYS A 624 -9.56 17.84 -18.23
CA LYS A 624 -8.30 18.50 -17.95
C LYS A 624 -7.32 17.47 -17.38
N ALA A 625 -6.19 17.29 -18.07
CA ALA A 625 -5.05 16.53 -17.54
C ALA A 625 -3.99 17.52 -17.02
N ARG A 626 -3.48 17.29 -15.81
CA ARG A 626 -2.45 18.09 -15.17
C ARG A 626 -1.37 17.18 -14.57
N LEU A 627 -0.13 17.58 -14.71
CA LEU A 627 1.03 16.95 -14.10
C LEU A 627 1.88 18.03 -13.42
N ASP A 628 2.18 17.86 -12.14
CA ASP A 628 3.07 18.71 -11.37
C ASP A 628 4.39 17.95 -11.19
N PHE A 629 5.43 18.37 -11.90
CA PHE A 629 6.69 17.65 -12.00
C PHE A 629 7.89 18.60 -12.07
N GLY A 630 9.02 18.15 -11.54
CA GLY A 630 10.29 18.89 -11.67
C GLY A 630 11.46 17.92 -11.53
N ALA A 631 12.58 18.23 -12.19
CA ALA A 631 13.81 17.47 -12.06
C ALA A 631 15.04 18.39 -12.10
N LYS A 632 16.09 18.02 -11.37
CA LYS A 632 17.38 18.71 -11.38
C LYS A 632 18.52 17.78 -11.04
N ALA A 633 19.71 18.08 -11.58
CA ALA A 633 20.96 17.50 -11.10
C ALA A 633 21.29 18.11 -9.72
N ILE A 634 21.48 17.25 -8.73
CA ILE A 634 21.79 17.65 -7.36
C ILE A 634 23.29 17.56 -7.13
N ASP A 635 23.92 16.49 -7.59
CA ASP A 635 25.35 16.28 -7.40
C ASP A 635 26.01 15.74 -8.67
N TRP A 636 27.04 16.41 -9.11
CA TRP A 636 27.83 16.04 -10.30
C TRP A 636 28.84 14.89 -10.03
N ARG A 637 29.22 14.67 -8.77
CA ARG A 637 30.25 13.71 -8.37
C ARG A 637 29.92 12.26 -8.67
N GLY A 638 28.60 11.91 -8.63
CA GLY A 638 28.11 10.57 -8.91
C GLY A 638 27.95 10.22 -10.40
N MET A 639 28.35 11.13 -11.31
CA MET A 639 28.10 10.96 -12.74
C MET A 639 29.37 11.19 -13.55
N GLN A 640 29.54 10.37 -14.59
CA GLN A 640 30.62 10.51 -15.59
C GLN A 640 30.02 10.48 -16.99
N LYS A 641 30.42 11.38 -17.86
CA LYS A 641 30.04 11.43 -19.28
C LYS A 641 31.23 11.16 -20.17
N HIS A 642 31.05 10.33 -21.19
CA HIS A 642 31.98 10.19 -22.32
C HIS A 642 31.29 10.71 -23.58
N THR A 643 32.01 11.51 -24.40
CA THR A 643 31.41 12.11 -25.60
C THR A 643 31.18 11.09 -26.71
N GLY A 644 31.91 9.98 -26.70
CA GLY A 644 31.84 8.97 -27.75
C GLY A 644 32.44 9.45 -29.10
N ALA A 645 32.27 8.61 -30.13
CA ALA A 645 32.69 8.87 -31.51
C ALA A 645 31.50 9.00 -32.43
#